data_fb78d936808a7a3e7f2767bd94258979
#
_entry.id   fb78d936808a7a3e7f2767bd94258979
#
_cell.length_a   1.000
_cell.length_b   1.000
_cell.length_c   1.000
_cell.angle_alpha   90.00
_cell.angle_beta   90.00
_cell.angle_gamma   90.00
#
_symmetry.space_group_name_H-M   'P 1'
#
loop_
_entity.id
_entity.type
_entity.pdbx_description
1 polymer ?
#
loop_
_entity_poly.entity_id
_entity_poly.type
_entity_poly.pdbx_seq_one_letter_code
_entity_poly.pdbx_strand_id
1 'polypeptide(L)'
;MKQIGLALLLLAAGTDAPRAVLRETPMFQEQVASDRLPKVEERVPRDVKVAALPMVGSPGGELRMLMAGPKDTRMMVVYGYARLVGYTPSLNIEPDILKSIEIEDGRIFTLHLRQGHKWSDGHPFTSEDFRYWFEDVASNPQLSPSGLPVSLIVQGEPPRVEILDETTIRYSWARPNPLFLPNLAGPSPLFIYCPSHYLKRFHEKFADKSTLDALVKQAKQRNWAALHARLDGMYRNDNPDLPSLEPWILKTKPPADRFIFERNPYYYRVDETGQQLPYIDRVIESIADSKIIPAKTGAGESDLQARYLRFDNYTFLKESEDRNNFNVRLWRTGPGSQLALYPNINVSDEIWRALMRDLRFRRALSLGVDRHEINQAIYFGLAIEGQNTLLPQSPLYQADWRSAWARYDVPEANRLLDLIGLGKRGGDNMRLLPDGRPMEIIVENSGESTEQTDVLELIRDSWRKIGIRLFAKPSQLTLFRRRVFSGETMMSIDKGIENGLATAAMAPSEFAPTSQQQLEWPKWGQYYETKGRSGEAPDLPSAIRLKELYGEWLDAATEAEQSRIWRSMLGIWAEEVFTIGTVAGVLQPVVVNAKLRNVPEEGIYNWDPGAFFGIYKPDGFWFDMSEMRAKSASLGAAWAVRPHPGPVKDPAQVSGRE
;
A
#
# COMPACT_ATOMS: atom_id res chain seq x y z
N MET A 1 52.15 7.40 24.17
CA MET A 1 51.24 7.52 25.32
C MET A 1 49.94 6.82 24.89
N LYS A 2 49.71 5.63 25.47
CA LYS A 2 48.52 4.81 25.17
C LYS A 2 47.35 5.34 26.03
N GLN A 3 46.27 5.77 25.41
CA GLN A 3 45.00 6.03 26.10
C GLN A 3 44.21 4.71 26.13
N ILE A 4 43.98 4.24 27.33
CA ILE A 4 43.14 3.08 27.64
C ILE A 4 41.71 3.62 27.77
N GLY A 5 40.84 3.23 26.81
CA GLY A 5 39.42 3.51 26.89
C GLY A 5 38.75 2.55 27.89
N LEU A 6 38.17 3.12 28.93
CA LEU A 6 37.40 2.41 29.96
C LEU A 6 36.00 2.13 29.41
N ALA A 7 35.71 0.88 29.07
CA ALA A 7 34.35 0.45 28.72
C ALA A 7 33.53 0.29 30.01
N LEU A 8 32.54 1.16 30.21
CA LEU A 8 31.54 1.02 31.27
C LEU A 8 30.53 -0.07 30.84
N LEU A 9 30.65 -1.26 31.44
CA LEU A 9 29.57 -2.25 31.39
C LEU A 9 28.45 -1.78 32.35
N LEU A 10 27.38 -1.25 31.81
CA LEU A 10 26.12 -1.09 32.51
C LEU A 10 25.41 -2.46 32.55
N LEU A 11 25.56 -3.16 33.69
CA LEU A 11 24.68 -4.27 34.05
C LEU A 11 23.26 -3.68 34.27
N ALA A 12 22.41 -3.76 33.27
CA ALA A 12 20.98 -3.56 33.45
C ALA A 12 20.43 -4.79 34.20
N ALA A 13 20.21 -4.65 35.53
CA ALA A 13 19.39 -5.58 36.25
C ALA A 13 18.01 -5.59 35.61
N GLY A 14 17.65 -6.72 34.96
CA GLY A 14 16.35 -6.95 34.40
C GLY A 14 15.30 -6.95 35.51
N THR A 15 14.65 -5.82 35.72
CA THR A 15 13.34 -5.82 36.37
C THR A 15 12.36 -6.42 35.36
N ASP A 16 11.91 -7.67 35.59
CA ASP A 16 10.77 -8.23 34.92
C ASP A 16 9.63 -7.23 35.08
N ALA A 17 9.29 -6.54 33.96
CA ALA A 17 8.10 -5.71 33.93
C ALA A 17 6.90 -6.61 34.26
N PRO A 18 5.94 -6.18 35.07
CA PRO A 18 4.81 -6.99 35.46
C PRO A 18 4.11 -7.46 34.16
N ARG A 19 4.05 -8.78 33.98
CA ARG A 19 3.40 -9.41 32.84
C ARG A 19 1.95 -8.98 32.85
N ALA A 20 1.48 -8.28 31.81
CA ALA A 20 0.07 -7.91 31.69
C ALA A 20 -0.77 -9.17 31.85
N VAL A 21 -1.76 -9.13 32.75
CA VAL A 21 -2.70 -10.25 32.92
C VAL A 21 -3.52 -10.34 31.64
N LEU A 22 -3.29 -11.39 30.85
CA LEU A 22 -3.97 -11.59 29.58
C LEU A 22 -5.47 -11.84 29.80
N ARG A 23 -6.29 -11.32 28.91
CA ARG A 23 -7.74 -11.41 28.99
C ARG A 23 -8.30 -12.21 27.83
N GLU A 24 -9.15 -13.21 28.14
CA GLU A 24 -9.82 -13.99 27.11
C GLU A 24 -10.84 -13.15 26.35
N THR A 25 -10.83 -13.29 25.03
CA THR A 25 -11.79 -12.61 24.15
C THR A 25 -13.17 -13.25 24.26
N PRO A 26 -14.26 -12.47 24.41
CA PRO A 26 -15.62 -13.01 24.53
C PRO A 26 -16.01 -13.99 23.41
N MET A 27 -15.60 -13.71 22.17
CA MET A 27 -15.84 -14.57 21.00
C MET A 27 -15.28 -15.99 21.17
N PHE A 28 -14.23 -16.18 21.96
CA PHE A 28 -13.55 -17.46 22.12
C PHE A 28 -13.87 -18.21 23.43
N GLN A 29 -14.62 -17.58 24.35
CA GLN A 29 -14.89 -18.15 25.68
C GLN A 29 -15.52 -19.56 25.63
N GLU A 30 -16.49 -19.80 24.74
CA GLU A 30 -17.12 -21.11 24.58
C GLU A 30 -16.13 -22.15 24.03
N GLN A 31 -15.28 -21.78 23.08
CA GLN A 31 -14.30 -22.69 22.51
C GLN A 31 -13.21 -23.05 23.52
N VAL A 32 -12.79 -22.11 24.36
CA VAL A 32 -11.85 -22.34 25.45
C VAL A 32 -12.49 -23.20 26.55
N ALA A 33 -13.74 -22.93 26.94
CA ALA A 33 -14.44 -23.68 27.93
C ALA A 33 -14.70 -25.14 27.52
N SER A 34 -14.75 -25.43 26.21
CA SER A 34 -14.94 -26.78 25.64
C SER A 34 -13.63 -27.41 25.14
N ASP A 35 -12.46 -26.89 25.54
CA ASP A 35 -11.13 -27.38 25.14
C ASP A 35 -10.88 -27.45 23.62
N ARG A 36 -11.71 -26.77 22.83
CA ARG A 36 -11.52 -26.66 21.36
C ARG A 36 -10.48 -25.60 20.96
N LEU A 37 -10.17 -24.70 21.88
CA LEU A 37 -9.15 -23.67 21.70
C LEU A 37 -8.36 -23.54 23.02
N PRO A 38 -7.02 -23.51 23.00
CA PRO A 38 -6.20 -23.26 24.19
C PRO A 38 -6.51 -21.89 24.82
N LYS A 39 -6.17 -21.70 26.09
CA LYS A 39 -6.28 -20.40 26.78
C LYS A 39 -5.42 -19.35 26.11
N VAL A 40 -5.76 -18.07 26.26
CA VAL A 40 -5.08 -16.95 25.62
C VAL A 40 -3.56 -16.93 25.94
N GLU A 41 -3.16 -17.34 27.15
CA GLU A 41 -1.75 -17.40 27.59
C GLU A 41 -0.93 -18.41 26.77
N GLU A 42 -1.56 -19.42 26.20
CA GLU A 42 -0.94 -20.45 25.36
C GLU A 42 -1.00 -20.11 23.86
N ARG A 43 -1.86 -19.15 23.49
CA ARG A 43 -2.07 -18.75 22.09
C ARG A 43 -1.13 -17.64 21.64
N VAL A 44 -0.87 -16.66 22.52
CA VAL A 44 0.01 -15.53 22.22
C VAL A 44 1.47 -15.84 22.55
N PRO A 45 2.44 -15.17 21.89
CA PRO A 45 3.85 -15.36 22.22
C PRO A 45 4.16 -14.94 23.66
N ARG A 46 5.26 -15.46 24.23
CA ARG A 46 5.72 -15.07 25.57
C ARG A 46 6.05 -13.58 25.65
N ASP A 47 6.63 -13.05 24.56
CA ASP A 47 6.97 -11.64 24.39
C ASP A 47 5.88 -10.97 23.52
N VAL A 48 4.69 -10.73 24.06
CA VAL A 48 3.59 -10.07 23.33
C VAL A 48 3.99 -8.68 22.86
N LYS A 49 3.46 -8.24 21.71
CA LYS A 49 3.55 -6.84 21.28
C LYS A 49 2.42 -6.05 21.94
N VAL A 50 2.74 -5.22 22.94
CA VAL A 50 1.77 -4.28 23.50
C VAL A 50 1.56 -3.12 22.53
N ALA A 51 0.32 -2.89 22.14
CA ALA A 51 -0.07 -1.81 21.25
C ALA A 51 -0.26 -0.50 22.02
N ALA A 52 0.41 0.56 21.59
CA ALA A 52 0.09 1.92 22.04
C ALA A 52 -1.16 2.40 21.29
N LEU A 53 -2.29 2.48 21.96
CA LEU A 53 -3.57 2.85 21.37
C LEU A 53 -4.02 4.23 21.86
N PRO A 54 -4.68 5.05 21.01
CA PRO A 54 -5.25 6.32 21.46
C PRO A 54 -6.27 6.14 22.60
N MET A 55 -7.04 5.03 22.53
CA MET A 55 -8.04 4.66 23.53
C MET A 55 -8.12 3.13 23.61
N VAL A 56 -8.15 2.60 24.82
CA VAL A 56 -8.45 1.19 25.08
C VAL A 56 -9.90 0.91 24.66
N GLY A 57 -10.07 -0.12 23.85
CA GLY A 57 -11.37 -0.51 23.30
C GLY A 57 -12.04 -1.67 24.00
N SER A 58 -13.11 -2.14 23.38
CA SER A 58 -13.83 -3.34 23.81
C SER A 58 -13.95 -4.31 22.62
N PRO A 59 -13.71 -5.62 22.82
CA PRO A 59 -13.91 -6.61 21.77
C PRO A 59 -15.38 -6.71 21.36
N GLY A 60 -15.60 -6.95 20.05
CA GLY A 60 -16.91 -7.21 19.48
C GLY A 60 -17.18 -6.43 18.20
N GLY A 61 -18.25 -6.81 17.54
CA GLY A 61 -18.77 -6.13 16.36
C GLY A 61 -18.23 -6.63 15.02
N GLU A 62 -18.87 -6.12 13.97
CA GLU A 62 -18.54 -6.45 12.58
C GLU A 62 -18.23 -5.15 11.83
N LEU A 63 -17.13 -5.10 11.10
CA LEU A 63 -16.71 -3.99 10.24
C LEU A 63 -17.12 -4.30 8.81
N ARG A 64 -18.02 -3.50 8.23
CA ARG A 64 -18.48 -3.64 6.85
C ARG A 64 -17.66 -2.74 5.93
N MET A 65 -17.19 -3.30 4.82
CA MET A 65 -16.46 -2.61 3.77
C MET A 65 -17.00 -3.00 2.39
N LEU A 66 -16.80 -2.14 1.40
CA LEU A 66 -17.16 -2.38 0.00
C LEU A 66 -15.89 -2.55 -0.84
N MET A 67 -15.93 -3.51 -1.76
CA MET A 67 -14.84 -3.77 -2.70
C MET A 67 -15.36 -3.98 -4.13
N ALA A 68 -14.49 -3.74 -5.14
CA ALA A 68 -14.91 -3.82 -6.54
C ALA A 68 -14.83 -5.22 -7.14
N GLY A 69 -14.13 -6.14 -6.50
CA GLY A 69 -14.03 -7.51 -7.02
C GLY A 69 -13.28 -8.46 -6.10
N PRO A 70 -13.37 -9.78 -6.36
CA PRO A 70 -12.80 -10.82 -5.48
C PRO A 70 -11.31 -10.68 -5.20
N LYS A 71 -10.54 -10.09 -6.13
CA LYS A 71 -9.09 -9.84 -5.94
C LYS A 71 -8.79 -8.83 -4.84
N ASP A 72 -9.78 -8.05 -4.41
CA ASP A 72 -9.61 -7.04 -3.38
C ASP A 72 -9.53 -7.64 -1.96
N THR A 73 -9.79 -8.94 -1.77
CA THR A 73 -9.51 -9.67 -0.51
C THR A 73 -8.07 -9.47 -0.04
N ARG A 74 -7.12 -9.20 -0.95
CA ARG A 74 -5.74 -8.82 -0.62
C ARG A 74 -5.63 -7.54 0.22
N MET A 75 -6.66 -6.66 0.16
CA MET A 75 -6.67 -5.43 0.95
C MET A 75 -6.72 -5.72 2.45
N MET A 76 -7.23 -6.88 2.86
CA MET A 76 -7.17 -7.28 4.27
C MET A 76 -5.74 -7.60 4.75
N VAL A 77 -4.81 -7.97 3.85
CA VAL A 77 -3.37 -8.04 4.16
C VAL A 77 -2.78 -6.62 4.28
N VAL A 78 -3.20 -5.71 3.40
CA VAL A 78 -2.75 -4.31 3.42
C VAL A 78 -3.22 -3.59 4.68
N TYR A 79 -4.49 -3.74 5.04
CA TYR A 79 -5.11 -3.09 6.21
C TYR A 79 -4.75 -3.77 7.53
N GLY A 80 -4.62 -5.09 7.55
CA GLY A 80 -4.17 -5.86 8.73
C GLY A 80 -2.75 -5.52 9.12
N TYR A 81 -1.92 -5.27 8.13
CA TYR A 81 -0.57 -4.74 8.25
C TYR A 81 0.29 -5.46 9.30
N ALA A 82 0.18 -6.79 9.37
CA ALA A 82 1.07 -7.64 10.15
C ALA A 82 2.37 -7.84 9.36
N ARG A 83 3.44 -7.15 9.72
CA ARG A 83 4.72 -7.10 9.00
C ARG A 83 5.85 -7.57 9.90
N LEU A 84 6.92 -8.13 9.33
CA LEU A 84 8.14 -8.41 10.13
C LEU A 84 8.65 -7.12 10.78
N VAL A 85 8.80 -6.08 10.00
CA VAL A 85 9.00 -4.69 10.41
C VAL A 85 7.96 -3.83 9.69
N GLY A 86 7.46 -2.76 10.31
CA GLY A 86 6.43 -1.93 9.72
C GLY A 86 6.69 -0.44 9.88
N TYR A 87 6.12 0.38 8.99
CA TYR A 87 6.14 1.82 9.15
C TYR A 87 5.18 2.26 10.26
N THR A 88 5.60 3.24 11.04
CA THR A 88 4.75 4.01 11.95
C THR A 88 4.04 5.15 11.21
N PRO A 89 3.04 5.81 11.80
CA PRO A 89 2.46 7.03 11.23
C PRO A 89 3.45 8.18 11.00
N SER A 90 4.61 8.18 11.71
CA SER A 90 5.73 9.11 11.49
C SER A 90 6.74 8.61 10.45
N LEU A 91 6.41 7.53 9.71
CA LEU A 91 7.20 6.94 8.63
C LEU A 91 8.55 6.34 9.06
N ASN A 92 8.71 6.00 10.33
CA ASN A 92 9.86 5.22 10.83
C ASN A 92 9.55 3.72 10.71
N ILE A 93 10.58 2.92 10.41
CA ILE A 93 10.46 1.45 10.40
C ILE A 93 10.78 0.91 11.80
N GLU A 94 9.86 0.10 12.34
CA GLU A 94 9.99 -0.54 13.64
C GLU A 94 9.68 -2.04 13.58
N PRO A 95 10.27 -2.89 14.45
CA PRO A 95 9.88 -4.29 14.61
C PRO A 95 8.39 -4.43 14.96
N ASP A 96 7.68 -5.34 14.26
CA ASP A 96 6.25 -5.61 14.48
C ASP A 96 6.02 -7.10 14.81
N ILE A 97 5.99 -8.00 13.81
CA ILE A 97 6.02 -9.46 14.05
C ILE A 97 7.35 -9.84 14.75
N LEU A 98 8.46 -9.28 14.28
CA LEU A 98 9.74 -9.44 14.95
C LEU A 98 9.71 -8.87 16.37
N LYS A 99 10.43 -9.51 17.29
CA LYS A 99 10.75 -8.96 18.60
C LYS A 99 11.74 -7.80 18.48
N SER A 100 12.81 -8.04 17.72
CA SER A 100 13.89 -7.07 17.46
C SER A 100 14.62 -7.41 16.17
N ILE A 101 15.41 -6.46 15.70
CA ILE A 101 16.33 -6.62 14.58
C ILE A 101 17.66 -5.94 14.93
N GLU A 102 18.75 -6.62 14.62
CA GLU A 102 20.12 -6.07 14.72
C GLU A 102 20.62 -5.80 13.31
N ILE A 103 21.26 -4.65 13.11
CA ILE A 103 21.74 -4.21 11.80
C ILE A 103 23.20 -3.82 11.92
N GLU A 104 24.06 -4.46 11.13
CA GLU A 104 25.48 -4.16 11.05
C GLU A 104 25.83 -3.64 9.66
N ASP A 105 26.40 -2.44 9.59
CA ASP A 105 26.86 -1.76 8.35
C ASP A 105 25.81 -1.71 7.20
N GLY A 106 24.51 -1.78 7.53
CA GLY A 106 23.43 -1.85 6.52
C GLY A 106 23.46 -3.09 5.63
N ARG A 107 24.27 -4.12 5.94
CA ARG A 107 24.49 -5.33 5.13
C ARG A 107 24.28 -6.66 5.85
N ILE A 108 24.24 -6.66 7.18
CA ILE A 108 23.94 -7.84 8.00
C ILE A 108 22.71 -7.50 8.85
N PHE A 109 21.68 -8.34 8.73
CA PHE A 109 20.41 -8.17 9.43
C PHE A 109 20.11 -9.45 10.19
N THR A 110 20.13 -9.37 11.53
CA THR A 110 19.77 -10.49 12.40
C THR A 110 18.36 -10.27 12.94
N LEU A 111 17.45 -11.14 12.53
CA LEU A 111 16.02 -11.07 12.82
C LEU A 111 15.72 -11.96 14.04
N HIS A 112 15.11 -11.41 15.08
CA HIS A 112 14.70 -12.14 16.27
C HIS A 112 13.18 -12.28 16.31
N LEU A 113 12.68 -13.51 16.26
CA LEU A 113 11.27 -13.81 16.38
C LEU A 113 10.81 -13.75 17.85
N ARG A 114 9.49 -13.61 18.06
CA ARG A 114 8.90 -13.72 19.39
C ARG A 114 8.77 -15.19 19.78
N GLN A 115 9.25 -15.54 20.95
CA GLN A 115 9.20 -16.93 21.43
C GLN A 115 7.75 -17.39 21.62
N GLY A 116 7.42 -18.53 21.02
CA GLY A 116 6.07 -19.12 21.08
C GLY A 116 5.03 -18.45 20.18
N HIS A 117 5.47 -17.62 19.21
CA HIS A 117 4.57 -17.09 18.18
C HIS A 117 4.01 -18.23 17.34
N LYS A 118 2.75 -18.12 16.91
CA LYS A 118 2.02 -19.16 16.19
C LYS A 118 1.31 -18.63 14.96
N TRP A 119 1.19 -19.48 13.97
CA TRP A 119 0.28 -19.30 12.86
C TRP A 119 -1.19 -19.37 13.31
N SER A 120 -2.10 -18.92 12.48
CA SER A 120 -3.55 -18.87 12.79
C SER A 120 -4.22 -20.22 13.05
N ASP A 121 -3.56 -21.31 12.70
CA ASP A 121 -3.99 -22.68 13.00
C ASP A 121 -3.36 -23.27 14.28
N GLY A 122 -2.54 -22.46 14.97
CA GLY A 122 -1.88 -22.84 16.22
C GLY A 122 -0.51 -23.50 16.05
N HIS A 123 -0.04 -23.74 14.82
CA HIS A 123 1.31 -24.27 14.59
C HIS A 123 2.38 -23.20 14.92
N PRO A 124 3.53 -23.57 15.52
CA PRO A 124 4.61 -22.61 15.81
C PRO A 124 5.11 -21.89 14.55
N PHE A 125 5.34 -20.56 14.66
CA PHE A 125 6.03 -19.75 13.67
C PHE A 125 7.49 -19.64 14.09
N THR A 126 8.40 -20.20 13.28
CA THR A 126 9.81 -20.38 13.61
C THR A 126 10.72 -20.05 12.43
N SER A 127 12.03 -20.10 12.68
CA SER A 127 13.06 -19.95 11.63
C SER A 127 12.96 -20.99 10.50
N GLU A 128 12.31 -22.14 10.74
CA GLU A 128 12.05 -23.15 9.71
C GLU A 128 11.15 -22.62 8.58
N ASP A 129 10.21 -21.71 8.87
CA ASP A 129 9.35 -21.07 7.86
C ASP A 129 10.18 -20.18 6.90
N PHE A 130 11.24 -19.56 7.40
CA PHE A 130 12.20 -18.77 6.61
C PHE A 130 13.16 -19.67 5.81
N ARG A 131 13.72 -20.73 6.44
CA ARG A 131 14.57 -21.69 5.77
C ARG A 131 13.83 -22.35 4.59
N TYR A 132 12.62 -22.86 4.84
CA TYR A 132 11.79 -23.49 3.82
C TYR A 132 11.50 -22.53 2.66
N TRP A 133 11.12 -21.29 2.98
CA TRP A 133 10.90 -20.30 1.94
C TRP A 133 12.16 -20.05 1.10
N PHE A 134 13.31 -19.84 1.75
CA PHE A 134 14.53 -19.49 1.03
C PHE A 134 15.08 -20.65 0.21
N GLU A 135 15.23 -21.83 0.83
CA GLU A 135 15.87 -22.99 0.21
C GLU A 135 14.95 -23.76 -0.72
N ASP A 136 13.69 -24.01 -0.28
CA ASP A 136 12.80 -24.95 -0.97
C ASP A 136 11.79 -24.23 -1.88
N VAL A 137 11.52 -22.93 -1.69
CA VAL A 137 10.58 -22.17 -2.52
C VAL A 137 11.30 -21.15 -3.40
N ALA A 138 11.98 -20.15 -2.82
CA ALA A 138 12.55 -19.04 -3.57
C ALA A 138 13.80 -19.45 -4.39
N SER A 139 14.56 -20.44 -3.94
CA SER A 139 15.70 -21.01 -4.66
C SER A 139 15.33 -22.20 -5.56
N ASN A 140 14.07 -22.63 -5.57
CA ASN A 140 13.61 -23.75 -6.40
C ASN A 140 13.25 -23.26 -7.81
N PRO A 141 13.90 -23.77 -8.88
CA PRO A 141 13.66 -23.29 -10.24
C PRO A 141 12.27 -23.60 -10.79
N GLN A 142 11.54 -24.58 -10.23
CA GLN A 142 10.17 -24.88 -10.63
C GLN A 142 9.15 -23.93 -9.96
N LEU A 143 9.40 -23.49 -8.72
CA LEU A 143 8.57 -22.55 -7.98
C LEU A 143 8.93 -21.10 -8.29
N SER A 144 10.20 -20.82 -8.46
CA SER A 144 10.75 -19.49 -8.72
C SER A 144 11.62 -19.47 -10.00
N PRO A 145 11.01 -19.62 -11.19
CA PRO A 145 11.77 -19.71 -12.45
C PRO A 145 12.51 -18.40 -12.79
N SER A 146 12.13 -17.28 -12.21
CA SER A 146 12.81 -15.97 -12.33
C SER A 146 13.94 -15.79 -11.31
N GLY A 147 14.17 -16.77 -10.43
CA GLY A 147 15.12 -16.70 -9.32
C GLY A 147 14.58 -15.93 -8.11
N LEU A 148 15.48 -15.55 -7.22
CA LEU A 148 15.17 -14.78 -6.02
C LEU A 148 14.59 -13.39 -6.37
N PRO A 149 13.75 -12.83 -5.49
CA PRO A 149 13.27 -11.45 -5.63
C PRO A 149 14.42 -10.46 -5.83
N VAL A 150 14.25 -9.52 -6.76
CA VAL A 150 15.29 -8.55 -7.15
C VAL A 150 15.80 -7.74 -5.96
N SER A 151 14.92 -7.41 -5.00
CA SER A 151 15.27 -6.70 -3.77
C SER A 151 16.21 -7.46 -2.82
N LEU A 152 16.36 -8.76 -3.01
CA LEU A 152 17.36 -9.58 -2.31
C LEU A 152 18.68 -9.68 -3.06
N ILE A 153 18.76 -9.23 -4.30
CA ILE A 153 19.97 -9.32 -5.12
C ILE A 153 20.71 -7.98 -5.08
N VAL A 154 21.87 -7.97 -4.44
CA VAL A 154 22.75 -6.80 -4.37
C VAL A 154 23.92 -6.98 -5.31
N GLN A 155 24.06 -6.12 -6.31
CA GLN A 155 25.10 -6.17 -7.36
C GLN A 155 25.21 -7.57 -8.06
N GLY A 156 24.09 -8.27 -8.16
CA GLY A 156 24.02 -9.58 -8.82
C GLY A 156 24.18 -10.77 -7.87
N GLU A 157 24.50 -10.54 -6.61
CA GLU A 157 24.72 -11.59 -5.61
C GLU A 157 23.52 -11.74 -4.65
N PRO A 158 23.09 -12.98 -4.36
CA PRO A 158 22.05 -13.26 -3.38
C PRO A 158 22.57 -13.07 -1.95
N PRO A 159 21.66 -13.01 -0.95
CA PRO A 159 22.08 -13.03 0.46
C PRO A 159 22.63 -14.40 0.86
N ARG A 160 23.53 -14.40 1.82
CA ARG A 160 23.77 -15.55 2.67
C ARG A 160 22.72 -15.56 3.78
N VAL A 161 21.99 -16.67 3.89
CA VAL A 161 20.95 -16.86 4.91
C VAL A 161 21.43 -17.92 5.90
N GLU A 162 21.38 -17.62 7.18
CA GLU A 162 21.82 -18.51 8.25
C GLU A 162 20.70 -18.63 9.31
N ILE A 163 20.34 -19.87 9.61
CA ILE A 163 19.46 -20.20 10.74
C ILE A 163 20.34 -20.39 11.96
N LEU A 164 20.29 -19.43 12.90
CA LEU A 164 21.15 -19.47 14.09
C LEU A 164 20.53 -20.32 15.20
N ASP A 165 19.20 -20.20 15.37
CA ASP A 165 18.39 -21.03 16.26
C ASP A 165 16.91 -21.02 15.79
N GLU A 166 15.99 -21.60 16.60
CA GLU A 166 14.55 -21.70 16.29
C GLU A 166 13.88 -20.33 16.12
N THR A 167 14.45 -19.27 16.69
CA THR A 167 13.87 -17.91 16.69
C THR A 167 14.76 -16.84 16.09
N THR A 168 15.95 -17.21 15.58
CA THR A 168 16.95 -16.25 15.09
C THR A 168 17.43 -16.60 13.68
N ILE A 169 17.25 -15.66 12.76
CA ILE A 169 17.64 -15.78 11.35
C ILE A 169 18.53 -14.61 10.97
N ARG A 170 19.61 -14.86 10.23
CA ARG A 170 20.52 -13.84 9.72
C ARG A 170 20.53 -13.82 8.20
N TYR A 171 20.33 -12.62 7.64
CA TYR A 171 20.53 -12.30 6.23
C TYR A 171 21.78 -11.42 6.10
N SER A 172 22.71 -11.75 5.22
CA SER A 172 23.93 -10.97 5.02
C SER A 172 24.31 -10.87 3.55
N TRP A 173 24.85 -9.71 3.20
CA TRP A 173 25.37 -9.38 1.85
C TRP A 173 26.82 -8.87 1.96
N ALA A 174 27.54 -8.88 0.85
CA ALA A 174 28.88 -8.30 0.76
C ALA A 174 28.85 -6.76 0.84
N ARG A 175 27.72 -6.14 0.44
CA ARG A 175 27.48 -4.68 0.43
C ARG A 175 26.17 -4.34 1.12
N PRO A 176 25.92 -3.06 1.49
CA PRO A 176 24.64 -2.64 2.06
C PRO A 176 23.45 -3.01 1.17
N ASN A 177 22.32 -3.36 1.81
CA ASN A 177 21.03 -3.54 1.15
C ASN A 177 19.97 -2.58 1.76
N PRO A 178 19.94 -1.31 1.35
CA PRO A 178 19.01 -0.34 1.88
C PRO A 178 17.54 -0.63 1.51
N LEU A 179 17.31 -1.52 0.54
CA LEU A 179 15.97 -1.91 0.11
C LEU A 179 15.35 -3.00 1.00
N PHE A 180 16.15 -3.71 1.82
CA PHE A 180 15.67 -4.89 2.53
C PHE A 180 14.51 -4.59 3.48
N LEU A 181 14.69 -3.67 4.44
CA LEU A 181 13.65 -3.32 5.40
C LEU A 181 12.43 -2.63 4.78
N PRO A 182 12.57 -1.64 3.87
CA PRO A 182 11.43 -1.05 3.19
C PRO A 182 10.56 -2.07 2.45
N ASN A 183 11.17 -3.07 1.80
CA ASN A 183 10.41 -4.12 1.12
C ASN A 183 9.67 -5.06 2.09
N LEU A 184 10.19 -5.28 3.31
CA LEU A 184 9.48 -6.02 4.35
C LEU A 184 8.32 -5.23 4.95
N ALA A 185 8.43 -3.89 5.00
CA ALA A 185 7.46 -2.98 5.60
C ALA A 185 6.36 -2.51 4.65
N GLY A 186 6.54 -2.66 3.34
CA GLY A 186 5.65 -2.13 2.32
C GLY A 186 4.22 -2.66 2.37
N PRO A 187 3.29 -2.02 1.62
CA PRO A 187 1.90 -2.45 1.53
C PRO A 187 1.74 -3.84 0.88
N SER A 188 2.61 -4.15 -0.07
CA SER A 188 2.77 -5.50 -0.64
C SER A 188 4.14 -6.03 -0.19
N PRO A 189 4.24 -6.61 1.02
CA PRO A 189 5.51 -6.92 1.61
C PRO A 189 6.23 -8.04 0.87
N LEU A 190 7.55 -7.99 0.91
CA LEU A 190 8.37 -9.14 0.55
C LEU A 190 8.22 -10.19 1.65
N PHE A 191 7.43 -11.21 1.38
CA PHE A 191 7.37 -12.38 2.27
C PHE A 191 8.65 -13.21 2.10
N ILE A 192 9.50 -13.21 3.13
CA ILE A 192 10.71 -14.05 3.22
C ILE A 192 10.49 -15.29 4.09
N TYR A 193 9.23 -15.66 4.27
CA TYR A 193 8.75 -16.81 5.04
C TYR A 193 7.40 -17.26 4.47
N CYS A 194 7.02 -18.50 4.75
CA CYS A 194 5.68 -19.03 4.45
C CYS A 194 5.37 -20.20 5.40
N PRO A 195 4.08 -20.57 5.59
CA PRO A 195 3.70 -21.65 6.52
C PRO A 195 4.21 -23.00 6.04
N SER A 196 5.42 -23.35 6.43
CA SER A 196 6.16 -24.54 5.97
C SER A 196 5.41 -25.84 6.26
N HIS A 197 4.79 -25.96 7.44
CA HIS A 197 4.00 -27.14 7.85
C HIS A 197 2.79 -27.39 6.95
N TYR A 198 2.17 -26.33 6.41
CA TYR A 198 1.06 -26.44 5.47
C TYR A 198 1.55 -26.74 4.06
N LEU A 199 2.57 -25.98 3.55
CA LEU A 199 3.01 -26.01 2.16
C LEU A 199 3.85 -27.23 1.82
N LYS A 200 4.60 -27.81 2.74
CA LYS A 200 5.37 -29.06 2.54
C LYS A 200 4.49 -30.21 2.04
N ARG A 201 3.21 -30.23 2.37
CA ARG A 201 2.23 -31.21 1.89
C ARG A 201 2.02 -31.17 0.36
N PHE A 202 2.39 -30.07 -0.27
CA PHE A 202 2.22 -29.81 -1.70
C PHE A 202 3.55 -29.65 -2.44
N HIS A 203 4.67 -30.05 -1.80
CA HIS A 203 6.00 -29.91 -2.36
C HIS A 203 6.60 -31.29 -2.64
N GLU A 204 7.15 -31.52 -3.85
CA GLU A 204 7.66 -32.82 -4.31
C GLU A 204 8.75 -33.43 -3.43
N LYS A 205 9.56 -32.60 -2.73
CA LYS A 205 10.61 -33.04 -1.81
C LYS A 205 10.07 -33.67 -0.53
N PHE A 206 8.87 -33.26 -0.09
CA PHE A 206 8.35 -33.60 1.25
C PHE A 206 7.10 -34.47 1.21
N ALA A 207 6.29 -34.35 0.15
CA ALA A 207 5.05 -35.08 0.00
C ALA A 207 5.25 -36.44 -0.66
N ASP A 208 4.42 -37.44 -0.31
CA ASP A 208 4.35 -38.67 -1.09
C ASP A 208 3.87 -38.37 -2.52
N LYS A 209 4.59 -38.91 -3.50
CA LYS A 209 4.35 -38.64 -4.92
C LYS A 209 2.92 -39.00 -5.35
N SER A 210 2.39 -40.12 -4.94
CA SER A 210 1.06 -40.59 -5.36
C SER A 210 -0.05 -39.68 -4.78
N THR A 211 0.12 -39.26 -3.54
CA THR A 211 -0.78 -38.30 -2.86
C THR A 211 -0.71 -36.94 -3.52
N LEU A 212 0.49 -36.46 -3.85
CA LEU A 212 0.69 -35.17 -4.49
C LEU A 212 0.10 -35.15 -5.91
N ASP A 213 0.30 -36.19 -6.71
CA ASP A 213 -0.26 -36.31 -8.06
C ASP A 213 -1.81 -36.31 -8.02
N ALA A 214 -2.40 -36.97 -7.01
CA ALA A 214 -3.86 -36.95 -6.80
C ALA A 214 -4.38 -35.55 -6.46
N LEU A 215 -3.69 -34.81 -5.59
CA LEU A 215 -4.02 -33.42 -5.21
C LEU A 215 -3.89 -32.46 -6.41
N VAL A 216 -2.84 -32.58 -7.22
CA VAL A 216 -2.64 -31.82 -8.46
C VAL A 216 -3.82 -32.03 -9.41
N LYS A 217 -4.21 -33.29 -9.63
CA LYS A 217 -5.34 -33.64 -10.49
C LYS A 217 -6.67 -33.11 -9.94
N GLN A 218 -6.92 -33.26 -8.64
CA GLN A 218 -8.12 -32.76 -7.97
C GLN A 218 -8.23 -31.22 -8.10
N ALA A 219 -7.11 -30.51 -7.90
CA ALA A 219 -7.04 -29.06 -8.01
C ALA A 219 -6.99 -28.56 -9.47
N LYS A 220 -6.99 -29.46 -10.47
CA LYS A 220 -6.90 -29.15 -11.91
C LYS A 220 -5.67 -28.29 -12.26
N GLN A 221 -4.55 -28.54 -11.57
CA GLN A 221 -3.30 -27.84 -11.84
C GLN A 221 -2.44 -28.64 -12.83
N ARG A 222 -1.53 -27.94 -13.53
CA ARG A 222 -0.65 -28.58 -14.54
C ARG A 222 0.45 -29.48 -13.92
N ASN A 223 0.89 -29.13 -12.72
CA ASN A 223 1.91 -29.84 -11.95
C ASN A 223 1.89 -29.42 -10.47
N TRP A 224 2.74 -30.04 -9.65
CA TRP A 224 2.85 -29.75 -8.23
C TRP A 224 3.28 -28.29 -7.93
N ALA A 225 4.22 -27.75 -8.74
CA ALA A 225 4.69 -26.37 -8.54
C ALA A 225 3.56 -25.36 -8.77
N ALA A 226 2.72 -25.58 -9.80
CA ALA A 226 1.53 -24.74 -10.01
C ALA A 226 0.51 -24.87 -8.87
N LEU A 227 0.35 -26.07 -8.28
CA LEU A 227 -0.50 -26.27 -7.11
C LEU A 227 0.06 -25.54 -5.89
N HIS A 228 1.36 -25.74 -5.58
CA HIS A 228 2.03 -25.06 -4.48
C HIS A 228 1.90 -23.54 -4.59
N ALA A 229 2.27 -22.95 -5.73
CA ALA A 229 2.18 -21.51 -5.99
C ALA A 229 0.72 -20.98 -5.94
N ARG A 230 -0.27 -21.81 -6.30
CA ARG A 230 -1.70 -21.46 -6.15
C ARG A 230 -2.12 -21.41 -4.69
N LEU A 231 -1.60 -22.31 -3.86
CA LEU A 231 -1.94 -22.41 -2.44
C LEU A 231 -1.14 -21.45 -1.57
N ASP A 232 0.10 -21.09 -1.96
CA ASP A 232 0.95 -20.09 -1.33
C ASP A 232 0.58 -18.68 -1.79
N GLY A 233 -0.59 -18.23 -1.37
CA GLY A 233 -1.13 -16.93 -1.77
C GLY A 233 -1.24 -15.95 -0.61
N MET A 234 -0.22 -15.79 0.23
CA MET A 234 -0.26 -14.95 1.42
C MET A 234 -0.76 -13.53 1.12
N TYR A 235 -0.22 -12.87 0.08
CA TYR A 235 -0.69 -11.55 -0.33
C TYR A 235 -2.06 -11.57 -1.04
N ARG A 236 -2.34 -12.58 -1.87
CA ARG A 236 -3.65 -12.67 -2.57
C ARG A 236 -4.81 -12.85 -1.60
N ASN A 237 -4.57 -13.54 -0.48
CA ASN A 237 -5.54 -13.79 0.58
C ASN A 237 -6.86 -14.38 0.05
N ASP A 238 -6.74 -15.37 -0.84
CA ASP A 238 -7.86 -16.02 -1.53
C ASP A 238 -7.97 -17.55 -1.23
N ASN A 239 -7.15 -18.03 -0.28
CA ASN A 239 -7.13 -19.40 0.20
C ASN A 239 -7.46 -19.44 1.71
N PRO A 240 -8.70 -19.78 2.11
CA PRO A 240 -9.08 -19.84 3.54
C PRO A 240 -8.34 -20.89 4.36
N ASP A 241 -7.74 -21.90 3.70
CA ASP A 241 -7.02 -22.98 4.35
C ASP A 241 -5.54 -22.64 4.61
N LEU A 242 -5.03 -21.52 4.05
CA LEU A 242 -3.65 -21.07 4.25
C LEU A 242 -3.52 -20.41 5.63
N PRO A 243 -2.66 -20.92 6.53
CA PRO A 243 -2.38 -20.26 7.79
C PRO A 243 -1.81 -18.85 7.60
N SER A 244 -2.19 -17.91 8.46
CA SER A 244 -1.86 -16.50 8.35
C SER A 244 -1.38 -15.94 9.70
N LEU A 245 -0.59 -14.85 9.66
CA LEU A 245 -0.22 -14.03 10.83
C LEU A 245 -1.03 -12.73 10.92
N GLU A 246 -1.95 -12.51 9.95
CA GLU A 246 -2.80 -11.32 9.91
C GLU A 246 -3.83 -11.30 11.04
N PRO A 247 -4.34 -10.12 11.45
CA PRO A 247 -5.32 -10.02 12.55
C PRO A 247 -6.67 -10.66 12.23
N TRP A 248 -7.04 -10.75 10.96
CA TRP A 248 -8.28 -11.41 10.51
C TRP A 248 -7.98 -12.43 9.42
N ILE A 249 -8.63 -13.57 9.51
CA ILE A 249 -8.44 -14.76 8.66
C ILE A 249 -9.63 -14.90 7.73
N LEU A 250 -9.40 -15.07 6.44
CA LEU A 250 -10.45 -15.37 5.47
C LEU A 250 -11.17 -16.69 5.83
N LYS A 251 -12.51 -16.64 5.85
CA LYS A 251 -13.37 -17.82 6.05
C LYS A 251 -14.18 -18.20 4.82
N THR A 252 -14.46 -17.22 3.96
CA THR A 252 -15.25 -17.46 2.75
C THR A 252 -14.39 -18.02 1.62
N LYS A 253 -14.81 -19.15 1.09
CA LYS A 253 -14.14 -19.77 -0.07
C LYS A 253 -14.62 -19.13 -1.36
N PRO A 254 -13.71 -18.63 -2.23
CA PRO A 254 -14.09 -18.12 -3.55
C PRO A 254 -14.65 -19.22 -4.46
N PRO A 255 -15.56 -18.89 -5.43
CA PRO A 255 -16.12 -17.57 -5.71
C PRO A 255 -17.26 -17.19 -4.77
N ALA A 256 -17.34 -15.90 -4.41
CA ALA A 256 -18.38 -15.33 -3.58
C ALA A 256 -18.54 -13.83 -3.87
N ASP A 257 -19.72 -13.26 -3.54
CA ASP A 257 -20.00 -11.82 -3.62
C ASP A 257 -19.81 -11.12 -2.26
N ARG A 258 -19.59 -11.90 -1.21
CA ARG A 258 -19.36 -11.42 0.14
C ARG A 258 -18.29 -12.29 0.79
N PHE A 259 -17.25 -11.65 1.33
CA PHE A 259 -16.13 -12.29 2.00
C PHE A 259 -16.15 -11.95 3.48
N ILE A 260 -16.03 -12.97 4.32
CA ILE A 260 -16.00 -12.87 5.78
C ILE A 260 -14.60 -13.21 6.25
N PHE A 261 -14.05 -12.31 7.05
CA PHE A 261 -12.81 -12.52 7.77
C PHE A 261 -13.10 -12.53 9.26
N GLU A 262 -12.57 -13.51 9.98
CA GLU A 262 -12.75 -13.63 11.41
C GLU A 262 -11.45 -13.37 12.16
N ARG A 263 -11.56 -12.86 13.36
CA ARG A 263 -10.44 -12.64 14.28
C ARG A 263 -9.52 -13.86 14.35
N ASN A 264 -8.20 -13.60 14.24
CA ASN A 264 -7.17 -14.63 14.43
C ASN A 264 -7.01 -14.93 15.92
N PRO A 265 -7.29 -16.15 16.38
CA PRO A 265 -7.19 -16.51 17.80
C PRO A 265 -5.74 -16.51 18.31
N TYR A 266 -4.73 -16.59 17.41
CA TYR A 266 -3.32 -16.63 17.73
C TYR A 266 -2.59 -15.32 17.44
N TYR A 267 -3.33 -14.22 17.24
CA TYR A 267 -2.72 -12.92 16.92
C TYR A 267 -1.86 -12.42 18.08
N TYR A 268 -0.66 -11.91 17.77
CA TYR A 268 0.43 -11.67 18.72
C TYR A 268 0.35 -10.34 19.47
N ARG A 269 -0.56 -9.44 19.12
CA ARG A 269 -0.70 -8.12 19.73
C ARG A 269 -1.76 -8.11 20.82
N VAL A 270 -1.48 -7.35 21.88
CA VAL A 270 -2.42 -7.08 22.98
C VAL A 270 -2.46 -5.57 23.24
N ASP A 271 -3.53 -5.09 23.87
CA ASP A 271 -3.54 -3.74 24.43
C ASP A 271 -2.82 -3.66 25.79
N GLU A 272 -2.73 -2.47 26.36
CA GLU A 272 -2.09 -2.22 27.66
C GLU A 272 -2.79 -2.92 28.84
N THR A 273 -4.05 -3.34 28.67
CA THR A 273 -4.83 -4.07 29.69
C THR A 273 -4.69 -5.59 29.57
N GLY A 274 -3.93 -6.07 28.56
CA GLY A 274 -3.77 -7.50 28.26
C GLY A 274 -4.88 -8.09 27.41
N GLN A 275 -5.79 -7.30 26.85
CA GLN A 275 -6.80 -7.76 25.91
C GLN A 275 -6.16 -8.06 24.56
N GLN A 276 -6.34 -9.30 24.04
CA GLN A 276 -5.85 -9.67 22.72
C GLN A 276 -6.59 -8.88 21.62
N LEU A 277 -5.82 -8.34 20.65
CA LEU A 277 -6.32 -7.72 19.44
C LEU A 277 -6.58 -8.78 18.34
N PRO A 278 -7.27 -8.41 17.25
CA PRO A 278 -8.00 -7.17 17.01
C PRO A 278 -9.22 -7.03 17.92
N TYR A 279 -9.75 -5.81 18.11
CA TYR A 279 -11.00 -5.65 18.87
C TYR A 279 -12.22 -6.13 18.08
N ILE A 280 -12.25 -5.84 16.77
CA ILE A 280 -13.37 -6.23 15.89
C ILE A 280 -13.34 -7.75 15.63
N ASP A 281 -14.47 -8.40 15.84
CA ASP A 281 -14.57 -9.86 15.69
C ASP A 281 -14.57 -10.31 14.24
N ARG A 282 -15.22 -9.53 13.34
CA ARG A 282 -15.35 -9.87 11.93
C ARG A 282 -15.19 -8.65 11.04
N VAL A 283 -14.57 -8.86 9.88
CA VAL A 283 -14.61 -7.91 8.76
C VAL A 283 -15.40 -8.53 7.62
N ILE A 284 -16.31 -7.76 7.05
CA ILE A 284 -17.19 -8.19 5.97
C ILE A 284 -16.93 -7.31 4.76
N GLU A 285 -16.37 -7.88 3.71
CA GLU A 285 -16.19 -7.23 2.41
C GLU A 285 -17.27 -7.68 1.44
N SER A 286 -18.09 -6.74 0.96
CA SER A 286 -19.13 -6.99 -0.03
C SER A 286 -18.74 -6.42 -1.39
N ILE A 287 -18.91 -7.21 -2.46
CA ILE A 287 -18.61 -6.77 -3.83
C ILE A 287 -19.73 -5.85 -4.34
N ALA A 288 -19.32 -4.75 -4.94
CA ALA A 288 -20.18 -3.82 -5.67
C ALA A 288 -19.41 -3.23 -6.87
N ASP A 289 -20.11 -2.85 -7.93
CA ASP A 289 -19.45 -2.10 -9.01
C ASP A 289 -18.79 -0.83 -8.45
N SER A 290 -17.54 -0.56 -8.86
CA SER A 290 -16.75 0.57 -8.33
C SER A 290 -17.46 1.92 -8.49
N LYS A 291 -18.27 2.08 -9.53
CA LYS A 291 -19.02 3.32 -9.82
C LYS A 291 -20.18 3.57 -8.84
N ILE A 292 -20.73 2.51 -8.24
CA ILE A 292 -21.84 2.63 -7.28
C ILE A 292 -21.37 2.57 -5.81
N ILE A 293 -20.11 2.23 -5.56
CA ILE A 293 -19.56 2.21 -4.19
C ILE A 293 -19.74 3.55 -3.47
N PRO A 294 -19.51 4.73 -4.08
CA PRO A 294 -19.78 6.01 -3.42
C PRO A 294 -21.24 6.14 -2.94
N ALA A 295 -22.21 5.80 -3.79
CA ALA A 295 -23.63 5.87 -3.45
C ALA A 295 -24.01 4.89 -2.32
N LYS A 296 -23.50 3.65 -2.36
CA LYS A 296 -23.71 2.66 -1.29
C LYS A 296 -23.09 3.11 0.03
N THR A 297 -21.90 3.73 -0.03
CA THR A 297 -21.24 4.31 1.14
C THR A 297 -22.09 5.42 1.74
N GLY A 298 -22.59 6.36 0.90
CA GLY A 298 -23.52 7.41 1.33
C GLY A 298 -24.84 6.88 1.92
N ALA A 299 -25.26 5.68 1.52
CA ALA A 299 -26.41 4.98 2.10
C ALA A 299 -26.12 4.23 3.43
N GLY A 300 -24.88 4.28 3.95
CA GLY A 300 -24.48 3.64 5.21
C GLY A 300 -24.24 2.12 5.08
N GLU A 301 -23.97 1.61 3.87
CA GLU A 301 -23.70 0.19 3.68
C GLU A 301 -22.27 -0.24 4.07
N SER A 302 -21.38 0.73 4.39
CA SER A 302 -20.03 0.49 4.91
C SER A 302 -19.77 1.27 6.19
N ASP A 303 -18.87 0.74 7.04
CA ASP A 303 -18.48 1.34 8.31
C ASP A 303 -17.13 2.08 8.24
N LEU A 304 -16.27 1.64 7.32
CA LEU A 304 -15.00 2.28 7.01
C LEU A 304 -14.78 2.18 5.49
N GLN A 305 -14.75 3.34 4.81
CA GLN A 305 -14.58 3.35 3.36
C GLN A 305 -13.76 4.57 2.91
N ALA A 306 -12.72 4.33 2.11
CA ALA A 306 -12.00 5.37 1.36
C ALA A 306 -11.72 4.90 -0.07
N ARG A 307 -11.40 3.60 -0.24
CA ARG A 307 -11.18 3.01 -1.54
C ARG A 307 -12.41 3.17 -2.43
N TYR A 308 -12.21 3.60 -3.68
CA TYR A 308 -13.25 3.95 -4.65
C TYR A 308 -14.05 5.21 -4.33
N LEU A 309 -13.69 5.97 -3.28
CA LEU A 309 -14.19 7.31 -3.07
C LEU A 309 -13.20 8.32 -3.68
N ARG A 310 -13.74 9.43 -4.19
CA ARG A 310 -12.98 10.54 -4.76
C ARG A 310 -13.39 11.85 -4.10
N PHE A 311 -12.59 12.90 -4.27
CA PHE A 311 -12.87 14.18 -3.66
C PHE A 311 -14.21 14.80 -4.13
N ASP A 312 -14.60 14.58 -5.39
CA ASP A 312 -15.88 15.03 -5.93
C ASP A 312 -17.10 14.37 -5.26
N ASN A 313 -16.89 13.27 -4.54
CA ASN A 313 -17.96 12.64 -3.74
C ASN A 313 -18.19 13.31 -2.39
N TYR A 314 -17.33 14.24 -1.96
CA TYR A 314 -17.34 14.80 -0.61
C TYR A 314 -18.68 15.44 -0.24
N THR A 315 -19.23 16.30 -1.11
CA THR A 315 -20.43 17.09 -0.81
C THR A 315 -21.62 16.18 -0.48
N PHE A 316 -21.94 15.22 -1.36
CA PHE A 316 -23.08 14.34 -1.12
C PHE A 316 -22.86 13.38 0.06
N LEU A 317 -21.62 12.92 0.29
CA LEU A 317 -21.28 12.11 1.45
C LEU A 317 -21.48 12.92 2.73
N LYS A 318 -21.04 14.19 2.75
CA LYS A 318 -21.20 15.10 3.89
C LYS A 318 -22.67 15.39 4.21
N GLU A 319 -23.51 15.57 3.19
CA GLU A 319 -24.96 15.74 3.34
C GLU A 319 -25.67 14.48 3.87
N SER A 320 -25.03 13.31 3.72
CA SER A 320 -25.59 12.03 4.13
C SER A 320 -25.19 11.59 5.55
N GLU A 321 -24.26 12.28 6.21
CA GLU A 321 -23.68 11.91 7.52
C GLU A 321 -24.72 11.64 8.59
N ASP A 322 -25.54 12.63 8.90
CA ASP A 322 -26.51 12.54 10.02
C ASP A 322 -27.55 11.45 9.81
N ARG A 323 -27.97 11.28 8.54
CA ARG A 323 -28.99 10.29 8.18
C ARG A 323 -28.50 8.86 8.34
N ASN A 324 -27.22 8.63 8.03
CA ASN A 324 -26.65 7.28 7.90
C ASN A 324 -25.59 6.97 8.96
N ASN A 325 -25.47 7.82 9.99
CA ASN A 325 -24.65 7.60 11.19
C ASN A 325 -23.17 7.33 10.89
N PHE A 326 -22.57 8.16 10.06
CA PHE A 326 -21.14 8.15 9.81
C PHE A 326 -20.58 9.59 9.81
N ASN A 327 -19.24 9.73 9.80
CA ASN A 327 -18.53 10.99 9.63
C ASN A 327 -17.65 10.89 8.38
N VAL A 328 -17.54 11.96 7.61
CA VAL A 328 -16.60 12.09 6.50
C VAL A 328 -15.38 12.86 6.97
N ARG A 329 -14.24 12.17 7.05
CA ARG A 329 -12.94 12.77 7.30
C ARG A 329 -12.25 13.05 5.98
N LEU A 330 -11.38 14.05 5.97
CA LEU A 330 -10.59 14.39 4.80
C LEU A 330 -9.12 14.13 5.11
N TRP A 331 -8.58 13.04 4.55
CA TRP A 331 -7.17 12.71 4.67
C TRP A 331 -6.40 13.19 3.45
N ARG A 332 -5.14 13.55 3.62
CA ARG A 332 -4.29 13.94 2.48
C ARG A 332 -3.81 12.73 1.70
N THR A 333 -3.76 12.87 0.36
CA THR A 333 -3.12 11.86 -0.49
C THR A 333 -1.61 12.04 -0.50
N GLY A 334 -0.87 10.93 -0.71
CA GLY A 334 0.59 10.90 -0.68
C GLY A 334 1.34 11.14 -1.99
N PRO A 335 0.75 10.97 -3.20
CA PRO A 335 1.46 11.19 -4.45
C PRO A 335 2.01 12.62 -4.61
N GLY A 336 3.17 12.73 -5.26
CA GLY A 336 3.83 14.02 -5.51
C GLY A 336 3.05 14.95 -6.43
N SER A 337 2.15 14.39 -7.26
CA SER A 337 1.07 15.10 -7.96
C SER A 337 -0.14 14.19 -8.04
N GLN A 338 -1.34 14.74 -7.93
CA GLN A 338 -2.60 13.98 -8.10
C GLN A 338 -2.68 13.39 -9.50
N LEU A 339 -2.39 14.22 -10.50
CA LEU A 339 -2.19 13.83 -11.88
C LEU A 339 -0.94 14.54 -12.42
N ALA A 340 -0.16 13.85 -13.25
CA ALA A 340 0.96 14.39 -13.96
C ALA A 340 0.93 13.96 -15.43
N LEU A 341 1.41 14.83 -16.31
CA LEU A 341 1.71 14.48 -17.69
C LEU A 341 3.12 13.91 -17.79
N TYR A 342 3.27 12.89 -18.62
CA TYR A 342 4.49 12.12 -18.84
C TYR A 342 4.88 12.22 -20.33
N PRO A 343 5.69 13.23 -20.73
CA PRO A 343 6.30 13.26 -22.06
C PRO A 343 7.17 12.03 -22.27
N ASN A 344 6.88 11.19 -23.27
CA ASN A 344 7.67 9.98 -23.51
C ASN A 344 8.98 10.30 -24.24
N ILE A 345 10.08 10.33 -23.52
CA ILE A 345 11.44 10.62 -24.02
C ILE A 345 11.94 9.49 -24.95
N ASN A 346 11.32 8.32 -24.92
CA ASN A 346 11.60 7.16 -25.76
C ASN A 346 10.61 6.97 -26.91
N VAL A 347 9.78 7.98 -27.23
CA VAL A 347 8.79 7.88 -28.32
C VAL A 347 9.46 7.53 -29.65
N SER A 348 8.79 6.71 -30.47
CA SER A 348 9.37 6.15 -31.70
C SER A 348 9.44 7.14 -32.85
N ASP A 349 8.53 8.15 -32.91
CA ASP A 349 8.58 9.23 -33.90
C ASP A 349 9.79 10.13 -33.61
N GLU A 350 10.72 10.25 -34.55
CA GLU A 350 11.99 10.94 -34.36
C GLU A 350 11.84 12.44 -34.07
N ILE A 351 10.86 13.11 -34.72
CA ILE A 351 10.60 14.53 -34.49
C ILE A 351 10.05 14.74 -33.08
N TRP A 352 9.08 13.94 -32.69
CA TRP A 352 8.53 14.00 -31.33
C TRP A 352 9.56 13.60 -30.29
N ARG A 353 10.41 12.60 -30.58
CA ARG A 353 11.51 12.21 -29.70
C ARG A 353 12.48 13.38 -29.47
N ALA A 354 12.87 14.09 -30.52
CA ALA A 354 13.75 15.26 -30.42
C ALA A 354 13.09 16.37 -29.58
N LEU A 355 11.81 16.66 -29.78
CA LEU A 355 11.05 17.63 -28.98
C LEU A 355 10.89 17.21 -27.53
N MET A 356 10.48 15.96 -27.24
CA MET A 356 10.32 15.49 -25.86
C MET A 356 11.65 15.49 -25.08
N ARG A 357 12.78 15.37 -25.79
CA ARG A 357 14.12 15.47 -25.21
C ARG A 357 14.62 16.90 -25.04
N ASP A 358 14.07 17.88 -25.73
CA ASP A 358 14.43 19.27 -25.57
C ASP A 358 13.84 19.84 -24.26
N LEU A 359 14.71 20.24 -23.37
CA LEU A 359 14.36 20.82 -22.08
C LEU A 359 13.43 22.03 -22.21
N ARG A 360 13.69 22.90 -23.23
CA ARG A 360 12.89 24.11 -23.48
C ARG A 360 11.46 23.75 -23.88
N PHE A 361 11.28 22.65 -24.62
CA PHE A 361 9.96 22.13 -24.98
C PHE A 361 9.18 21.68 -23.76
N ARG A 362 9.76 20.85 -22.90
CA ARG A 362 9.11 20.38 -21.68
C ARG A 362 8.76 21.53 -20.72
N ARG A 363 9.68 22.50 -20.56
CA ARG A 363 9.43 23.73 -19.78
C ARG A 363 8.28 24.55 -20.36
N ALA A 364 8.22 24.72 -21.68
CA ALA A 364 7.13 25.44 -22.34
C ALA A 364 5.78 24.76 -22.13
N LEU A 365 5.72 23.43 -22.24
CA LEU A 365 4.52 22.68 -21.94
C LEU A 365 4.06 22.89 -20.50
N SER A 366 4.99 22.86 -19.54
CA SER A 366 4.68 23.06 -18.12
C SER A 366 4.18 24.47 -17.82
N LEU A 367 4.83 25.50 -18.38
CA LEU A 367 4.38 26.90 -18.25
C LEU A 367 3.02 27.15 -18.92
N GLY A 368 2.63 26.31 -19.88
CA GLY A 368 1.33 26.35 -20.54
C GLY A 368 0.19 25.74 -19.74
N VAL A 369 0.44 25.06 -18.61
CA VAL A 369 -0.59 24.45 -17.77
C VAL A 369 -1.09 25.46 -16.74
N ASP A 370 -2.39 25.77 -16.79
CA ASP A 370 -3.06 26.63 -15.78
C ASP A 370 -3.46 25.77 -14.56
N ARG A 371 -2.53 25.62 -13.63
CA ARG A 371 -2.72 24.83 -12.41
C ARG A 371 -3.75 25.46 -11.47
N HIS A 372 -3.85 26.78 -11.51
CA HIS A 372 -4.82 27.50 -10.70
C HIS A 372 -6.24 27.19 -11.15
N GLU A 373 -6.50 27.24 -12.47
CA GLU A 373 -7.80 26.88 -13.02
C GLU A 373 -8.18 25.42 -12.70
N ILE A 374 -7.23 24.48 -12.84
CA ILE A 374 -7.41 23.08 -12.47
C ILE A 374 -7.76 22.95 -10.98
N ASN A 375 -7.02 23.63 -10.09
CA ASN A 375 -7.24 23.56 -8.66
C ASN A 375 -8.61 24.13 -8.27
N GLN A 376 -8.99 25.26 -8.84
CA GLN A 376 -10.31 25.88 -8.54
C GLN A 376 -11.47 25.03 -9.09
N ALA A 377 -11.38 24.58 -10.34
CA ALA A 377 -12.50 23.88 -10.99
C ALA A 377 -12.75 22.46 -10.45
N ILE A 378 -11.69 21.73 -10.09
CA ILE A 378 -11.80 20.30 -9.74
C ILE A 378 -11.58 20.06 -8.25
N TYR A 379 -10.69 20.83 -7.59
CA TYR A 379 -10.28 20.60 -6.21
C TYR A 379 -10.66 21.74 -5.26
N PHE A 380 -11.55 22.66 -5.68
CA PHE A 380 -12.11 23.77 -4.88
C PHE A 380 -11.04 24.68 -4.25
N GLY A 381 -9.86 24.78 -4.87
CA GLY A 381 -8.72 25.54 -4.37
C GLY A 381 -8.01 24.94 -3.15
N LEU A 382 -8.31 23.70 -2.78
CA LEU A 382 -7.78 23.05 -1.56
C LEU A 382 -6.50 22.22 -1.80
N ALA A 383 -6.09 22.02 -3.05
CA ALA A 383 -4.89 21.30 -3.40
C ALA A 383 -3.66 22.23 -3.48
N ILE A 384 -2.46 21.63 -3.52
CA ILE A 384 -1.19 22.35 -3.61
C ILE A 384 -0.73 22.37 -5.08
N GLU A 385 -0.72 23.53 -5.72
CA GLU A 385 -0.28 23.71 -7.09
C GLU A 385 1.24 23.49 -7.22
N GLY A 386 1.71 22.89 -8.34
CA GLY A 386 3.14 22.76 -8.59
C GLY A 386 3.54 21.53 -9.39
N GLN A 387 4.85 21.27 -9.40
CA GLN A 387 5.45 20.14 -10.10
C GLN A 387 5.22 18.81 -9.38
N ASN A 388 5.45 17.72 -10.13
CA ASN A 388 5.42 16.36 -9.62
C ASN A 388 6.73 16.07 -8.84
N THR A 389 6.69 16.33 -7.54
CA THR A 389 7.84 16.21 -6.62
C THR A 389 7.35 15.93 -5.20
N LEU A 390 8.26 15.91 -4.22
CA LEU A 390 7.91 15.63 -2.82
C LEU A 390 6.92 16.65 -2.23
N LEU A 391 6.18 16.21 -1.22
CA LEU A 391 5.20 17.00 -0.48
C LEU A 391 5.85 17.74 0.70
N PRO A 392 5.23 18.83 1.21
CA PRO A 392 5.76 19.60 2.35
C PRO A 392 6.03 18.79 3.63
N GLN A 393 5.38 17.62 3.78
CA GLN A 393 5.58 16.72 4.92
C GLN A 393 6.87 15.87 4.81
N SER A 394 7.48 15.79 3.63
CA SER A 394 8.76 15.10 3.48
C SER A 394 9.91 15.94 4.06
N PRO A 395 10.85 15.35 4.83
CA PRO A 395 12.03 16.06 5.34
C PRO A 395 13.00 16.50 4.23
N LEU A 396 12.82 16.00 3.01
CA LEU A 396 13.60 16.33 1.83
C LEU A 396 12.97 17.44 0.99
N TYR A 397 11.76 17.89 1.33
CA TYR A 397 11.00 18.88 0.56
C TYR A 397 11.73 20.23 0.46
N GLN A 398 11.66 20.84 -0.73
CA GLN A 398 12.01 22.24 -0.96
C GLN A 398 10.96 22.90 -1.86
N ALA A 399 10.48 24.07 -1.44
CA ALA A 399 9.43 24.80 -2.15
C ALA A 399 9.84 25.21 -3.57
N ASP A 400 11.12 25.53 -3.77
CA ASP A 400 11.67 25.94 -5.07
C ASP A 400 11.57 24.82 -6.12
N TRP A 401 11.74 23.56 -5.72
CA TRP A 401 11.58 22.43 -6.65
C TRP A 401 10.13 22.23 -7.08
N ARG A 402 9.18 22.48 -6.18
CA ARG A 402 7.75 22.40 -6.51
C ARG A 402 7.30 23.53 -7.41
N SER A 403 7.84 24.72 -7.22
CA SER A 403 7.50 25.92 -8.01
C SER A 403 8.29 26.04 -9.32
N ALA A 404 9.37 25.24 -9.50
CA ALA A 404 10.22 25.27 -10.70
C ALA A 404 9.40 25.02 -11.96
N TRP A 405 9.38 26.00 -12.88
CA TRP A 405 8.64 25.93 -14.16
C TRP A 405 7.13 25.62 -14.01
N ALA A 406 6.55 25.89 -12.83
CA ALA A 406 5.15 25.55 -12.52
C ALA A 406 4.19 26.74 -12.68
N ARG A 407 4.69 27.98 -12.75
CA ARG A 407 3.83 29.16 -12.95
C ARG A 407 3.14 29.08 -14.31
N TYR A 408 1.94 29.61 -14.40
CA TYR A 408 1.27 29.80 -15.70
C TYR A 408 1.82 31.02 -16.39
N ASP A 409 2.53 30.83 -17.51
CA ASP A 409 3.23 31.92 -18.24
C ASP A 409 3.20 31.67 -19.74
N VAL A 410 2.09 32.07 -20.36
CA VAL A 410 1.88 31.94 -21.83
C VAL A 410 2.92 32.69 -22.65
N PRO A 411 3.33 33.94 -22.31
CA PRO A 411 4.38 34.65 -23.02
C PRO A 411 5.72 33.88 -23.03
N GLU A 412 6.19 33.43 -21.88
CA GLU A 412 7.45 32.70 -21.77
C GLU A 412 7.39 31.33 -22.45
N ALA A 413 6.26 30.59 -22.33
CA ALA A 413 6.04 29.34 -23.04
C ALA A 413 6.16 29.55 -24.57
N ASN A 414 5.50 30.57 -25.12
CA ASN A 414 5.60 30.90 -26.54
C ASN A 414 7.04 31.27 -26.93
N ARG A 415 7.76 32.05 -26.12
CA ARG A 415 9.15 32.42 -26.36
C ARG A 415 10.07 31.19 -26.46
N LEU A 416 9.91 30.23 -25.54
CA LEU A 416 10.68 29.00 -25.55
C LEU A 416 10.39 28.14 -26.79
N LEU A 417 9.11 28.02 -27.20
CA LEU A 417 8.72 27.30 -28.41
C LEU A 417 9.27 27.96 -29.68
N ASP A 418 9.28 29.28 -29.73
CA ASP A 418 9.86 30.01 -30.87
C ASP A 418 11.38 29.80 -30.96
N LEU A 419 12.09 29.80 -29.84
CA LEU A 419 13.53 29.55 -29.74
C LEU A 419 13.96 28.17 -30.25
N ILE A 420 13.11 27.19 -30.19
CA ILE A 420 13.37 25.81 -30.68
C ILE A 420 12.90 25.62 -32.13
N GLY A 421 12.54 26.71 -32.80
CA GLY A 421 12.17 26.68 -34.23
C GLY A 421 10.70 26.37 -34.52
N LEU A 422 9.83 26.37 -33.51
CA LEU A 422 8.40 26.10 -33.65
C LEU A 422 7.56 27.38 -33.84
N GLY A 423 8.13 28.45 -34.37
CA GLY A 423 7.45 29.74 -34.59
C GLY A 423 6.43 29.75 -35.71
N LYS A 424 6.47 28.78 -36.64
CA LYS A 424 5.50 28.70 -37.75
C LYS A 424 4.13 28.27 -37.24
N ARG A 425 3.06 28.94 -37.76
CA ARG A 425 1.66 28.62 -37.40
C ARG A 425 0.82 28.39 -38.66
N GLY A 426 -0.15 27.48 -38.54
CA GLY A 426 -1.18 27.24 -39.56
C GLY A 426 -2.25 28.34 -39.57
N GLY A 427 -3.23 28.18 -40.49
CA GLY A 427 -4.35 29.13 -40.64
C GLY A 427 -5.28 29.17 -39.42
N ASP A 428 -5.21 28.18 -38.54
CA ASP A 428 -5.95 28.07 -37.29
C ASP A 428 -5.18 28.56 -36.05
N ASN A 429 -4.03 29.24 -36.29
CA ASN A 429 -3.09 29.75 -35.30
C ASN A 429 -2.39 28.66 -34.44
N MET A 430 -2.52 27.37 -34.81
CA MET A 430 -1.75 26.32 -34.19
C MET A 430 -0.35 26.23 -34.78
N ARG A 431 0.64 25.83 -33.97
CA ARG A 431 2.01 25.64 -34.40
C ARG A 431 2.16 24.48 -35.38
N LEU A 432 3.17 24.54 -36.20
CA LEU A 432 3.56 23.45 -37.11
C LEU A 432 4.87 22.83 -36.65
N LEU A 433 4.99 21.53 -36.79
CA LEU A 433 6.23 20.79 -36.62
C LEU A 433 7.22 21.14 -37.75
N PRO A 434 8.53 20.85 -37.61
CA PRO A 434 9.53 21.13 -38.65
C PRO A 434 9.23 20.51 -40.01
N ASP A 435 8.50 19.40 -40.04
CA ASP A 435 8.05 18.70 -41.28
C ASP A 435 6.72 19.22 -41.84
N GLY A 436 6.12 20.24 -41.20
CA GLY A 436 4.87 20.85 -41.62
C GLY A 436 3.60 20.19 -41.06
N ARG A 437 3.69 19.08 -40.34
CA ARG A 437 2.55 18.52 -39.63
C ARG A 437 2.02 19.49 -38.56
N PRO A 438 0.71 19.51 -38.27
CA PRO A 438 0.17 20.25 -37.13
C PRO A 438 0.80 19.78 -35.80
N MET A 439 1.01 20.70 -34.85
CA MET A 439 1.47 20.35 -33.52
C MET A 439 0.31 19.82 -32.69
N GLU A 440 0.13 18.51 -32.75
CA GLU A 440 -0.95 17.77 -32.08
C GLU A 440 -0.34 16.75 -31.12
N ILE A 441 -0.56 16.96 -29.80
CA ILE A 441 -0.10 16.04 -28.77
C ILE A 441 -1.26 15.11 -28.39
N ILE A 442 -1.06 13.80 -28.58
CA ILE A 442 -1.97 12.77 -28.13
C ILE A 442 -1.56 12.33 -26.74
N VAL A 443 -2.43 12.55 -25.75
CA VAL A 443 -2.25 12.11 -24.37
C VAL A 443 -3.08 10.85 -24.14
N GLU A 444 -2.40 9.73 -23.87
CA GLU A 444 -3.02 8.43 -23.62
C GLU A 444 -3.16 8.13 -22.13
N ASN A 445 -4.20 7.39 -21.75
CA ASN A 445 -4.43 6.90 -20.38
C ASN A 445 -5.17 5.55 -20.38
N SER A 446 -5.34 4.96 -19.20
CA SER A 446 -6.03 3.67 -19.02
C SER A 446 -7.55 3.72 -19.21
N GLY A 447 -8.15 4.91 -19.35
CA GLY A 447 -9.59 5.09 -19.48
C GLY A 447 -10.40 4.77 -18.20
N GLU A 448 -9.74 4.58 -17.07
CA GLU A 448 -10.39 4.18 -15.82
C GLU A 448 -10.86 5.38 -14.97
N SER A 449 -10.41 6.60 -15.28
CA SER A 449 -10.71 7.81 -14.49
C SER A 449 -11.27 8.94 -15.35
N THR A 450 -12.46 9.44 -14.96
CA THR A 450 -13.04 10.65 -15.56
C THR A 450 -12.28 11.91 -15.14
N GLU A 451 -11.66 11.93 -13.95
CA GLU A 451 -10.82 13.02 -13.45
C GLU A 451 -9.67 13.34 -14.43
N GLN A 452 -9.04 12.31 -15.01
CA GLN A 452 -8.01 12.49 -16.04
C GLN A 452 -8.56 13.21 -17.28
N THR A 453 -9.78 12.88 -17.68
CA THR A 453 -10.43 13.53 -18.82
C THR A 453 -10.73 15.00 -18.53
N ASP A 454 -11.29 15.29 -17.37
CA ASP A 454 -11.67 16.65 -16.96
C ASP A 454 -10.41 17.56 -16.86
N VAL A 455 -9.32 17.06 -16.27
CA VAL A 455 -8.03 17.79 -16.22
C VAL A 455 -7.46 18.01 -17.62
N LEU A 456 -7.52 17.02 -18.52
CA LEU A 456 -7.02 17.17 -19.90
C LEU A 456 -7.82 18.19 -20.71
N GLU A 457 -9.13 18.34 -20.47
CA GLU A 457 -9.93 19.37 -21.09
C GLU A 457 -9.44 20.79 -20.71
N LEU A 458 -9.17 21.06 -19.44
CA LEU A 458 -8.60 22.33 -18.97
C LEU A 458 -7.20 22.57 -19.54
N ILE A 459 -6.34 21.53 -19.58
CA ILE A 459 -5.00 21.65 -20.20
C ILE A 459 -5.11 21.90 -21.70
N ARG A 460 -6.05 21.28 -22.39
CA ARG A 460 -6.31 21.51 -23.83
C ARG A 460 -6.59 22.98 -24.09
N ASP A 461 -7.44 23.61 -23.30
CA ASP A 461 -7.82 25.02 -23.47
C ASP A 461 -6.66 25.98 -23.16
N SER A 462 -5.85 25.67 -22.13
CA SER A 462 -4.66 26.44 -21.81
C SER A 462 -3.56 26.27 -22.86
N TRP A 463 -3.30 25.05 -23.39
CA TRP A 463 -2.28 24.81 -24.41
C TRP A 463 -2.63 25.37 -25.78
N ARG A 464 -3.90 25.58 -26.11
CA ARG A 464 -4.29 26.31 -27.34
C ARG A 464 -3.72 27.72 -27.35
N LYS A 465 -3.56 28.38 -26.20
CA LYS A 465 -2.98 29.73 -26.08
C LYS A 465 -1.47 29.75 -26.45
N ILE A 466 -0.79 28.61 -26.35
CA ILE A 466 0.60 28.45 -26.80
C ILE A 466 0.71 27.77 -28.17
N GLY A 467 -0.42 27.56 -28.87
CA GLY A 467 -0.48 27.03 -30.22
C GLY A 467 -0.34 25.52 -30.32
N ILE A 468 -0.71 24.78 -29.29
CA ILE A 468 -0.65 23.30 -29.23
C ILE A 468 -2.06 22.75 -29.14
N ARG A 469 -2.38 21.74 -29.97
CA ARG A 469 -3.59 20.92 -29.81
C ARG A 469 -3.32 19.73 -28.94
N LEU A 470 -4.21 19.46 -28.01
CA LEU A 470 -4.21 18.25 -27.20
C LEU A 470 -5.40 17.38 -27.56
N PHE A 471 -5.16 16.09 -27.76
CA PHE A 471 -6.18 15.06 -27.93
C PHE A 471 -6.04 14.01 -26.83
N ALA A 472 -7.10 13.80 -26.05
CA ALA A 472 -7.17 12.71 -25.08
C ALA A 472 -7.52 11.40 -25.79
N LYS A 473 -6.79 10.34 -25.51
CA LYS A 473 -7.01 9.01 -26.07
C LYS A 473 -7.05 7.95 -24.96
N PRO A 474 -8.22 7.72 -24.33
CA PRO A 474 -8.38 6.64 -23.38
C PRO A 474 -8.30 5.29 -24.08
N SER A 475 -7.66 4.32 -23.43
CA SER A 475 -7.50 2.95 -23.95
C SER A 475 -7.67 1.95 -22.80
N GLN A 476 -7.99 0.70 -23.14
CA GLN A 476 -7.96 -0.37 -22.14
C GLN A 476 -6.53 -0.55 -21.57
N LEU A 477 -6.38 -0.75 -20.25
CA LEU A 477 -5.10 -0.74 -19.54
C LEU A 477 -4.00 -1.60 -20.20
N THR A 478 -4.33 -2.81 -20.65
CA THR A 478 -3.34 -3.70 -21.29
C THR A 478 -2.84 -3.15 -22.61
N LEU A 479 -3.73 -2.54 -23.41
CA LEU A 479 -3.37 -1.91 -24.67
C LEU A 479 -2.54 -0.65 -24.44
N PHE A 480 -2.96 0.18 -23.49
CA PHE A 480 -2.21 1.38 -23.08
C PHE A 480 -0.76 1.04 -22.69
N ARG A 481 -0.58 0.10 -21.76
CA ARG A 481 0.78 -0.33 -21.34
C ARG A 481 1.62 -0.86 -22.50
N ARG A 482 1.05 -1.68 -23.37
CA ARG A 482 1.77 -2.19 -24.55
C ARG A 482 2.27 -1.06 -25.44
N ARG A 483 1.45 -0.04 -25.69
CA ARG A 483 1.82 1.11 -26.51
C ARG A 483 2.89 1.99 -25.88
N VAL A 484 2.82 2.18 -24.54
CA VAL A 484 3.88 2.85 -23.78
C VAL A 484 5.20 2.10 -23.92
N PHE A 485 5.21 0.80 -23.68
CA PHE A 485 6.42 -0.03 -23.72
C PHE A 485 7.04 -0.14 -25.11
N SER A 486 6.22 -0.12 -26.18
CA SER A 486 6.71 -0.10 -27.56
C SER A 486 7.26 1.27 -28.00
N GLY A 487 7.00 2.34 -27.24
CA GLY A 487 7.35 3.71 -27.61
C GLY A 487 6.36 4.37 -28.58
N GLU A 488 5.19 3.78 -28.80
CA GLU A 488 4.14 4.35 -29.66
C GLU A 488 3.41 5.51 -28.99
N THR A 489 3.28 5.49 -27.65
CA THR A 489 2.62 6.55 -26.89
C THR A 489 3.52 7.78 -26.84
N MET A 490 2.97 8.92 -27.27
CA MET A 490 3.68 10.21 -27.31
C MET A 490 3.76 10.82 -25.89
N MET A 491 2.65 10.83 -25.18
CA MET A 491 2.51 11.38 -23.84
C MET A 491 1.44 10.62 -23.08
N SER A 492 1.61 10.46 -21.80
CA SER A 492 0.62 9.86 -20.91
C SER A 492 0.16 10.84 -19.85
N ILE A 493 -1.02 10.58 -19.23
CA ILE A 493 -1.45 11.17 -17.98
C ILE A 493 -1.74 10.06 -16.99
N ASP A 494 -1.19 10.15 -15.80
CA ASP A 494 -1.43 9.23 -14.69
C ASP A 494 -1.16 9.96 -13.36
N LYS A 495 -1.28 9.27 -12.23
CA LYS A 495 -0.83 9.78 -10.93
C LYS A 495 0.63 10.20 -11.02
N GLY A 496 1.01 11.17 -10.20
CA GLY A 496 2.41 11.55 -10.03
C GLY A 496 3.24 10.47 -9.33
N ILE A 497 4.46 10.83 -8.92
CA ILE A 497 5.30 9.92 -8.11
C ILE A 497 4.49 9.37 -6.93
N GLU A 498 4.60 8.08 -6.69
CA GLU A 498 3.77 7.37 -5.73
C GLU A 498 4.03 7.84 -4.30
N ASN A 499 5.30 8.05 -3.96
CA ASN A 499 5.72 8.44 -2.62
C ASN A 499 6.23 9.88 -2.55
N GLY A 500 5.31 10.85 -2.49
CA GLY A 500 5.65 12.25 -2.21
C GLY A 500 6.10 12.54 -0.77
N LEU A 501 6.10 11.54 0.11
CA LEU A 501 6.45 11.64 1.53
C LEU A 501 7.83 11.02 1.84
N ALA A 502 8.63 10.74 0.81
CA ALA A 502 9.88 10.02 0.95
C ALA A 502 10.80 10.63 2.00
N THR A 503 11.46 9.75 2.76
CA THR A 503 12.62 10.07 3.62
C THR A 503 13.92 9.65 2.93
N ALA A 504 15.06 10.06 3.46
CA ALA A 504 16.36 9.71 2.89
C ALA A 504 16.61 8.19 2.80
N ALA A 505 16.03 7.43 3.72
CA ALA A 505 16.16 5.97 3.77
C ALA A 505 15.25 5.23 2.77
N MET A 506 14.31 5.91 2.12
CA MET A 506 13.44 5.34 1.08
C MET A 506 14.11 5.48 -0.29
N ALA A 507 13.88 4.49 -1.17
CA ALA A 507 14.55 4.46 -2.46
C ALA A 507 14.09 5.57 -3.41
N PRO A 508 15.02 6.33 -4.04
CA PRO A 508 14.70 7.33 -5.07
C PRO A 508 14.49 6.73 -6.46
N SER A 509 14.03 5.48 -6.55
CA SER A 509 13.93 4.74 -7.81
C SER A 509 13.00 5.38 -8.84
N GLU A 510 11.97 6.10 -8.40
CA GLU A 510 11.04 6.82 -9.29
C GLU A 510 11.70 8.04 -9.97
N PHE A 511 12.81 8.54 -9.44
CA PHE A 511 13.55 9.69 -9.97
C PHE A 511 14.71 9.30 -10.90
N ALA A 512 14.88 8.02 -11.23
CA ALA A 512 15.90 7.52 -12.14
C ALA A 512 15.30 6.48 -13.10
N PRO A 513 15.86 6.27 -14.30
CA PRO A 513 15.33 5.32 -15.29
C PRO A 513 15.62 3.87 -14.86
N THR A 514 14.82 3.36 -13.93
CA THR A 514 15.02 2.07 -13.25
C THR A 514 13.93 1.04 -13.54
N SER A 515 12.78 1.46 -14.10
CA SER A 515 11.67 0.56 -14.39
C SER A 515 10.99 0.85 -15.72
N GLN A 516 10.62 -0.21 -16.44
CA GLN A 516 9.81 -0.12 -17.65
C GLN A 516 8.41 0.47 -17.39
N GLN A 517 7.95 0.43 -16.14
CA GLN A 517 6.65 1.00 -15.76
C GLN A 517 6.64 2.53 -15.73
N GLN A 518 7.81 3.18 -15.73
CA GLN A 518 7.94 4.64 -15.77
C GLN A 518 7.56 5.18 -17.16
N LEU A 519 6.52 6.02 -17.19
CA LEU A 519 5.87 6.45 -18.44
C LEU A 519 6.69 7.42 -19.28
N GLU A 520 7.61 8.16 -18.66
CA GLU A 520 8.47 9.14 -19.29
C GLU A 520 9.68 8.53 -20.05
N TRP A 521 10.14 7.32 -19.61
CA TRP A 521 11.30 6.63 -20.18
C TRP A 521 11.25 5.11 -20.15
N PRO A 522 10.17 4.49 -20.64
CA PRO A 522 9.92 3.05 -20.49
C PRO A 522 11.03 2.17 -21.07
N LYS A 523 11.67 2.57 -22.18
CA LYS A 523 12.75 1.77 -22.79
C LYS A 523 14.06 1.86 -22.03
N TRP A 524 14.35 3.01 -21.39
CA TRP A 524 15.52 3.14 -20.50
C TRP A 524 15.34 2.32 -19.23
N GLY A 525 14.12 2.33 -18.65
CA GLY A 525 13.79 1.46 -17.54
C GLY A 525 13.90 -0.02 -17.87
N GLN A 526 13.42 -0.43 -19.05
CA GLN A 526 13.58 -1.80 -19.55
C GLN A 526 15.07 -2.19 -19.69
N TYR A 527 15.90 -1.29 -20.19
CA TYR A 527 17.35 -1.52 -20.29
C TYR A 527 17.97 -1.76 -18.91
N TYR A 528 17.57 -0.99 -17.90
CA TYR A 528 18.01 -1.18 -16.52
C TYR A 528 17.57 -2.53 -15.95
N GLU A 529 16.27 -2.84 -15.99
CA GLU A 529 15.68 -4.09 -15.47
C GLU A 529 16.27 -5.33 -16.13
N THR A 530 16.55 -5.27 -17.44
CA THR A 530 17.08 -6.39 -18.21
C THR A 530 18.61 -6.45 -18.21
N LYS A 531 19.30 -5.56 -17.49
CA LYS A 531 20.77 -5.45 -17.47
C LYS A 531 21.35 -5.31 -18.89
N GLY A 532 20.73 -4.46 -19.71
CA GLY A 532 21.15 -4.18 -21.07
C GLY A 532 20.75 -5.19 -22.14
N ARG A 533 20.00 -6.24 -21.80
CA ARG A 533 19.57 -7.26 -22.78
C ARG A 533 18.41 -6.82 -23.67
N SER A 534 17.62 -5.84 -23.23
CA SER A 534 16.48 -5.29 -23.95
C SER A 534 16.28 -3.83 -23.56
N GLY A 535 15.52 -3.09 -24.37
CA GLY A 535 15.32 -1.65 -24.18
C GLY A 535 16.37 -0.82 -24.88
N GLU A 536 16.50 0.45 -24.50
CA GLU A 536 17.48 1.41 -25.01
C GLU A 536 18.33 1.95 -23.85
N ALA A 537 19.64 2.12 -24.04
CA ALA A 537 20.49 2.76 -23.02
C ALA A 537 20.11 4.24 -22.87
N PRO A 538 20.07 4.80 -21.64
CA PRO A 538 19.93 6.22 -21.44
C PRO A 538 21.06 6.98 -22.15
N ASP A 539 20.71 8.02 -22.91
CA ASP A 539 21.65 8.83 -23.70
C ASP A 539 21.58 10.35 -23.38
N LEU A 540 20.67 10.78 -22.50
CA LEU A 540 20.66 12.13 -21.96
C LEU A 540 21.58 12.23 -20.73
N PRO A 541 22.49 13.23 -20.67
CA PRO A 541 23.44 13.35 -19.55
C PRO A 541 22.76 13.40 -18.17
N SER A 542 21.64 14.12 -18.06
CA SER A 542 20.87 14.20 -16.81
C SER A 542 20.26 12.86 -16.39
N ALA A 543 19.74 12.06 -17.32
CA ALA A 543 19.20 10.74 -17.03
C ALA A 543 20.30 9.72 -16.66
N ILE A 544 21.47 9.81 -17.33
CA ILE A 544 22.66 9.03 -16.98
C ILE A 544 23.06 9.38 -15.55
N ARG A 545 23.13 10.68 -15.21
CA ARG A 545 23.50 11.12 -13.86
C ARG A 545 22.50 10.68 -12.80
N LEU A 546 21.19 10.71 -13.08
CA LEU A 546 20.16 10.19 -12.17
C LEU A 546 20.35 8.70 -11.92
N LYS A 547 20.67 7.91 -12.95
CA LYS A 547 20.94 6.48 -12.78
C LYS A 547 22.19 6.24 -11.93
N GLU A 548 23.26 7.02 -12.12
CA GLU A 548 24.48 6.96 -11.30
C GLU A 548 24.19 7.31 -9.85
N LEU A 549 23.47 8.41 -9.60
CA LEU A 549 23.06 8.83 -8.26
C LEU A 549 22.22 7.76 -7.57
N TYR A 550 21.33 7.09 -8.28
CA TYR A 550 20.59 5.96 -7.72
C TYR A 550 21.53 4.80 -7.30
N GLY A 551 22.55 4.51 -8.12
CA GLY A 551 23.61 3.56 -7.76
C GLY A 551 24.39 3.98 -6.52
N GLU A 552 24.79 5.26 -6.45
CA GLU A 552 25.45 5.83 -5.25
C GLU A 552 24.55 5.72 -4.00
N TRP A 553 23.23 5.93 -4.14
CA TRP A 553 22.29 5.79 -3.03
C TRP A 553 22.20 4.34 -2.52
N LEU A 554 22.22 3.36 -3.42
CA LEU A 554 22.21 1.94 -3.05
C LEU A 554 23.47 1.54 -2.25
N ASP A 555 24.59 2.19 -2.49
CA ASP A 555 25.85 1.94 -1.78
C ASP A 555 26.05 2.86 -0.56
N ALA A 556 25.17 3.85 -0.33
CA ALA A 556 25.30 4.82 0.75
C ALA A 556 25.05 4.17 2.13
N ALA A 557 26.03 4.31 3.02
CA ALA A 557 25.98 3.70 4.35
C ALA A 557 25.30 4.57 5.41
N THR A 558 25.15 5.89 5.15
CA THR A 558 24.62 6.85 6.12
C THR A 558 23.43 7.64 5.59
N GLU A 559 22.52 8.00 6.49
CA GLU A 559 21.37 8.84 6.15
C GLU A 559 21.78 10.22 5.59
N ALA A 560 22.90 10.76 6.04
CA ALA A 560 23.43 12.04 5.54
C ALA A 560 23.84 11.92 4.06
N GLU A 561 24.51 10.84 3.67
CA GLU A 561 24.84 10.56 2.26
C GLU A 561 23.60 10.33 1.42
N GLN A 562 22.67 9.51 1.89
CA GLN A 562 21.38 9.26 1.23
C GLN A 562 20.62 10.58 1.01
N SER A 563 20.54 11.44 2.03
CA SER A 563 19.89 12.74 1.95
C SER A 563 20.56 13.67 0.93
N ARG A 564 21.89 13.68 0.87
CA ARG A 564 22.65 14.48 -0.12
C ARG A 564 22.35 14.01 -1.55
N ILE A 565 22.31 12.69 -1.76
CA ILE A 565 22.04 12.11 -3.08
C ILE A 565 20.60 12.42 -3.51
N TRP A 566 19.62 12.22 -2.63
CA TRP A 566 18.23 12.59 -2.85
C TRP A 566 18.09 14.04 -3.32
N ARG A 567 18.73 14.99 -2.62
CA ARG A 567 18.67 16.41 -2.97
C ARG A 567 19.27 16.69 -4.34
N SER A 568 20.36 15.99 -4.69
CA SER A 568 20.95 16.10 -6.04
C SER A 568 19.99 15.61 -7.13
N MET A 569 19.31 14.47 -6.91
CA MET A 569 18.33 13.93 -7.84
C MET A 569 17.11 14.86 -7.99
N LEU A 570 16.57 15.37 -6.89
CA LEU A 570 15.44 16.31 -6.89
C LEU A 570 15.77 17.63 -7.59
N GLY A 571 17.00 18.14 -7.46
CA GLY A 571 17.48 19.32 -8.17
C GLY A 571 17.51 19.10 -9.68
N ILE A 572 18.05 17.97 -10.15
CA ILE A 572 18.04 17.60 -11.58
C ILE A 572 16.59 17.46 -12.06
N TRP A 573 15.73 16.79 -11.31
CA TRP A 573 14.33 16.60 -11.67
C TRP A 573 13.56 17.91 -11.84
N ALA A 574 13.75 18.85 -10.91
CA ALA A 574 13.13 20.17 -10.96
C ALA A 574 13.56 20.98 -12.20
N GLU A 575 14.85 20.91 -12.58
CA GLU A 575 15.38 21.62 -13.75
C GLU A 575 14.92 20.99 -15.06
N GLU A 576 14.92 19.66 -15.15
CA GLU A 576 14.67 18.92 -16.39
C GLU A 576 13.20 18.80 -16.77
N VAL A 577 12.28 18.92 -15.83
CA VAL A 577 10.84 18.78 -16.07
C VAL A 577 10.53 17.50 -16.86
N PHE A 578 11.03 16.35 -16.41
CA PHE A 578 10.76 15.06 -17.06
C PHE A 578 9.28 14.69 -17.01
N THR A 579 8.58 15.16 -15.98
CA THR A 579 7.13 15.06 -15.83
C THR A 579 6.54 16.44 -15.52
N ILE A 580 5.27 16.65 -15.83
CA ILE A 580 4.59 17.92 -15.62
C ILE A 580 3.47 17.69 -14.60
N GLY A 581 3.72 18.10 -13.35
CA GLY A 581 2.71 18.02 -12.29
C GLY A 581 1.57 19.02 -12.47
N THR A 582 0.44 18.73 -11.88
CA THR A 582 -0.72 19.64 -11.81
C THR A 582 -0.91 20.16 -10.38
N VAL A 583 -1.54 19.40 -9.52
CA VAL A 583 -1.76 19.70 -8.09
C VAL A 583 -1.44 18.48 -7.25
N ALA A 584 -1.16 18.67 -5.97
CA ALA A 584 -0.84 17.60 -5.03
C ALA A 584 -1.55 17.79 -3.69
N GLY A 585 -1.43 16.81 -2.79
CA GLY A 585 -2.04 16.86 -1.46
C GLY A 585 -3.57 16.99 -1.52
N VAL A 586 -4.19 16.42 -2.53
CA VAL A 586 -5.65 16.36 -2.69
C VAL A 586 -6.26 15.63 -1.51
N LEU A 587 -7.45 16.04 -1.09
CA LEU A 587 -8.13 15.47 0.05
C LEU A 587 -8.91 14.21 -0.37
N GLN A 588 -8.64 13.10 0.30
CA GLN A 588 -9.35 11.83 0.16
C GLN A 588 -10.49 11.75 1.17
N PRO A 589 -11.75 11.62 0.76
CA PRO A 589 -12.83 11.32 1.68
C PRO A 589 -12.64 9.94 2.32
N VAL A 590 -12.72 9.91 3.65
CA VAL A 590 -12.70 8.71 4.47
C VAL A 590 -13.98 8.69 5.29
N VAL A 591 -14.90 7.80 4.91
CA VAL A 591 -16.16 7.60 5.62
C VAL A 591 -15.90 6.66 6.80
N VAL A 592 -16.29 7.08 8.00
CA VAL A 592 -16.08 6.37 9.26
C VAL A 592 -17.40 6.30 10.02
N ASN A 593 -17.89 5.11 10.34
CA ASN A 593 -19.08 4.92 11.17
C ASN A 593 -18.95 5.73 12.47
N ALA A 594 -20.00 6.48 12.85
CA ALA A 594 -19.98 7.38 14.00
C ALA A 594 -19.67 6.68 15.34
N LYS A 595 -19.82 5.35 15.42
CA LYS A 595 -19.47 4.53 16.60
C LYS A 595 -18.07 3.90 16.50
N LEU A 596 -17.39 3.97 15.36
CA LEU A 596 -16.04 3.42 15.18
C LEU A 596 -15.01 4.35 15.81
N ARG A 597 -14.20 3.83 16.73
CA ARG A 597 -13.18 4.57 17.50
C ARG A 597 -11.76 4.19 17.05
N ASN A 598 -10.79 5.00 17.45
CA ASN A 598 -9.35 4.88 17.14
C ASN A 598 -8.99 5.10 15.67
N VAL A 599 -9.93 5.36 14.79
CA VAL A 599 -9.61 5.84 13.45
C VAL A 599 -9.11 7.28 13.57
N PRO A 600 -7.93 7.66 13.04
CA PRO A 600 -7.44 9.05 13.14
C PRO A 600 -8.38 10.06 12.49
N GLU A 601 -8.54 11.23 13.11
CA GLU A 601 -9.30 12.35 12.51
C GLU A 601 -8.62 12.88 11.25
N GLU A 602 -7.29 13.00 11.30
CA GLU A 602 -6.42 13.37 10.19
C GLU A 602 -5.43 12.26 9.89
N GLY A 603 -5.13 12.06 8.63
CA GLY A 603 -4.19 11.03 8.20
C GLY A 603 -3.70 11.24 6.77
N ILE A 604 -2.83 10.35 6.36
CA ILE A 604 -2.35 10.25 4.99
C ILE A 604 -2.90 8.96 4.39
N TYR A 605 -3.61 9.10 3.28
CA TYR A 605 -4.15 7.97 2.54
C TYR A 605 -3.30 7.75 1.28
N ASN A 606 -2.30 6.87 1.38
CA ASN A 606 -1.44 6.51 0.27
C ASN A 606 -1.10 5.02 0.28
N TRP A 607 -0.63 4.52 -0.84
CA TRP A 607 -0.21 3.14 -0.98
C TRP A 607 1.10 2.89 -0.24
N ASP A 608 2.19 3.49 -0.69
CA ASP A 608 3.52 3.34 -0.10
C ASP A 608 3.99 4.69 0.49
N PRO A 609 4.46 4.74 1.74
CA PRO A 609 4.61 3.65 2.72
C PRO A 609 3.36 3.39 3.60
N GLY A 610 2.27 4.13 3.38
CA GLY A 610 1.12 4.19 4.30
C GLY A 610 0.25 2.94 4.36
N ALA A 611 0.32 2.03 3.35
CA ALA A 611 -0.59 0.90 3.25
C ALA A 611 -2.06 1.31 3.49
N PHE A 612 -2.44 2.49 3.01
CA PHE A 612 -3.73 3.15 3.23
C PHE A 612 -4.07 3.28 4.72
N PHE A 613 -4.86 2.36 5.29
CA PHE A 613 -5.17 2.32 6.72
C PHE A 613 -4.10 1.58 7.55
N GLY A 614 -3.24 0.79 6.90
CA GLY A 614 -2.38 -0.20 7.56
C GLY A 614 -1.47 0.36 8.65
N ILE A 615 -0.78 1.51 8.37
CA ILE A 615 0.11 2.13 9.37
C ILE A 615 -0.63 2.64 10.62
N TYR A 616 -1.94 2.87 10.53
CA TYR A 616 -2.79 3.27 11.66
C TYR A 616 -3.32 2.08 12.45
N LYS A 617 -2.93 0.87 12.08
CA LYS A 617 -3.22 -0.38 12.80
C LYS A 617 -4.71 -0.58 13.09
N PRO A 618 -5.53 -0.91 12.06
CA PRO A 618 -6.97 -1.16 12.21
C PRO A 618 -7.33 -2.26 13.22
N ASP A 619 -6.40 -3.13 13.61
CA ASP A 619 -6.57 -4.09 14.69
C ASP A 619 -6.90 -3.43 16.05
N GLY A 620 -6.51 -2.14 16.23
CA GLY A 620 -6.88 -1.31 17.36
C GLY A 620 -8.18 -0.54 17.22
N PHE A 621 -8.89 -0.63 16.06
CA PHE A 621 -10.19 0.03 15.89
C PHE A 621 -11.29 -0.78 16.60
N TRP A 622 -12.31 -0.10 17.14
CA TRP A 622 -13.38 -0.76 17.89
C TRP A 622 -14.70 0.00 17.82
N PHE A 623 -15.82 -0.71 17.99
CA PHE A 623 -17.12 -0.09 18.03
C PHE A 623 -17.54 0.23 19.47
N ASP A 624 -17.92 1.48 19.71
CA ASP A 624 -18.53 1.91 20.95
C ASP A 624 -19.97 1.39 21.06
N MET A 625 -20.12 0.30 21.80
CA MET A 625 -21.39 -0.40 22.01
C MET A 625 -22.06 -0.02 23.32
N SER A 626 -21.62 1.04 24.00
CA SER A 626 -22.09 1.44 25.33
C SER A 626 -23.62 1.67 25.37
N GLU A 627 -24.19 2.32 24.37
CA GLU A 627 -25.65 2.55 24.28
C GLU A 627 -26.46 1.27 24.09
N MET A 628 -25.96 0.31 23.29
CA MET A 628 -26.66 -0.97 23.08
C MET A 628 -26.59 -1.84 24.33
N ARG A 629 -25.47 -1.86 25.06
CA ARG A 629 -25.33 -2.55 26.33
C ARG A 629 -26.25 -1.96 27.40
N ALA A 630 -26.37 -0.64 27.47
CA ALA A 630 -27.29 0.04 28.38
C ALA A 630 -28.77 -0.30 28.06
N LYS A 631 -29.16 -0.31 26.79
CA LYS A 631 -30.51 -0.72 26.36
C LYS A 631 -30.79 -2.21 26.65
N SER A 632 -29.85 -3.09 26.42
CA SER A 632 -30.00 -4.52 26.71
C SER A 632 -30.06 -4.78 28.21
N ALA A 633 -29.27 -4.10 29.04
CA ALA A 633 -29.32 -4.17 30.48
C ALA A 633 -30.65 -3.66 31.04
N SER A 634 -31.18 -2.54 30.48
CA SER A 634 -32.51 -2.00 30.89
C SER A 634 -33.66 -2.94 30.49
N LEU A 635 -33.60 -3.58 29.33
CA LEU A 635 -34.56 -4.59 28.89
C LEU A 635 -34.48 -5.86 29.75
N GLY A 636 -33.27 -6.33 30.08
CA GLY A 636 -33.07 -7.48 30.99
C GLY A 636 -33.59 -7.17 32.40
N ALA A 637 -33.37 -5.98 32.91
CA ALA A 637 -33.94 -5.53 34.20
C ALA A 637 -35.48 -5.44 34.15
N ALA A 638 -36.05 -4.99 33.03
CA ALA A 638 -37.50 -4.93 32.84
C ALA A 638 -38.17 -6.30 32.74
N TRP A 639 -37.46 -7.33 32.29
CA TRP A 639 -37.91 -8.72 32.27
C TRP A 639 -37.79 -9.38 33.64
N ALA A 640 -36.78 -9.02 34.44
CA ALA A 640 -36.57 -9.54 35.79
C ALA A 640 -37.61 -9.03 36.83
N VAL A 641 -38.34 -7.95 36.53
CA VAL A 641 -39.32 -7.31 37.42
C VAL A 641 -40.76 -7.75 37.11
N ARG A 642 -41.01 -8.66 36.17
CA ARG A 642 -42.35 -9.23 36.02
C ARG A 642 -42.62 -10.26 37.12
N PRO A 643 -43.57 -10.02 38.07
CA PRO A 643 -43.94 -11.04 39.04
C PRO A 643 -44.52 -12.25 38.31
N HIS A 644 -44.09 -13.44 38.69
CA HIS A 644 -44.72 -14.68 38.23
C HIS A 644 -46.23 -14.57 38.37
N PRO A 645 -47.04 -14.86 37.35
CA PRO A 645 -48.47 -15.01 37.52
C PRO A 645 -48.69 -16.16 38.49
N GLY A 646 -49.38 -15.88 39.60
CA GLY A 646 -49.76 -16.89 40.59
C GLY A 646 -50.54 -18.05 39.94
N PRO A 647 -50.61 -19.22 40.59
CA PRO A 647 -51.19 -20.41 39.99
C PRO A 647 -52.65 -20.14 39.57
N VAL A 648 -52.90 -20.40 38.28
CA VAL A 648 -54.23 -20.38 37.67
C VAL A 648 -55.11 -21.39 38.45
N LYS A 649 -56.16 -20.92 39.14
CA LYS A 649 -57.14 -21.76 39.74
C LYS A 649 -57.91 -22.52 38.64
N ASP A 650 -57.93 -23.87 38.73
CA ASP A 650 -58.63 -24.80 37.85
C ASP A 650 -60.16 -24.50 37.86
N PRO A 651 -60.83 -24.30 36.71
CA PRO A 651 -62.28 -24.00 36.68
C PRO A 651 -63.20 -25.24 36.69
N ALA A 652 -62.74 -26.37 37.27
CA ALA A 652 -63.55 -27.56 37.34
C ALA A 652 -64.08 -27.84 38.75
N GLN A 653 -64.98 -26.97 39.27
CA GLN A 653 -65.91 -27.30 40.37
C GLN A 653 -66.97 -26.22 40.51
N VAL A 654 -67.94 -26.17 39.59
CA VAL A 654 -69.31 -25.73 39.86
C VAL A 654 -70.21 -26.42 38.84
N SER A 655 -70.65 -27.61 39.23
CA SER A 655 -71.86 -28.18 38.67
C SER A 655 -72.68 -28.72 39.88
N GLY A 656 -73.84 -28.13 40.09
CA GLY A 656 -74.78 -28.68 40.98
C GLY A 656 -75.80 -27.69 41.57
N ARG A 657 -77.04 -27.80 41.03
CA ARG A 657 -78.36 -27.32 41.57
C ARG A 657 -78.81 -25.94 41.11
N GLU A 658 -79.76 -25.86 40.36
CA GLU A 658 -81.16 -26.08 40.02
C GLU A 658 -81.49 -25.45 38.70
#